data_ec1935717217d4b4f54256aadabf000e
#
_entry.id   ec1935717217d4b4f54256aadabf000e
#
_cell.length_a   1.000
_cell.length_b   1.000
_cell.length_c   1.000
_cell.angle_alpha   90.00
_cell.angle_beta   90.00
_cell.angle_gamma   90.00
#
_symmetry.space_group_name_H-M   'P 1'
#
loop_
_entity.id
_entity.type
_entity.pdbx_description
1 polymer ?
#
loop_
_entity_poly.entity_id
_entity_poly.type
_entity_poly.pdbx_seq_one_letter_code
_entity_poly.pdbx_strand_id
1 'polypeptide(L)'
;MSDDVDAPIKYSGVVYNEMKGVYSSADQTNAKAVRQALYQDHPIYSIDSGGDPRAIPNLTYEAFSDFHRKYYHPSNGFFYFYGDPEELPHTERLALLDEYLREYKVPAEVESIPWQPLLDTPYAVTGTYPADATASTAPTQFVTLAWLLNSEPIDAKNSLALSVLNDLLLGSATAALQKPLLESRLGASVIGGGFGLSLQQARLGMPHAACRMPHAMPHLTLTQSMSTQQASFGVGLKGVAAGTEHAEAVSDLILATLKGVVEAGFAEDAIEASMNSMEFRLRSTSASPMKGLSFGFGAVSAWTYDEDPIAPLRFAESLAWLQEQVATGGDKVFVDLLDKYVLQNGHRATVALVPEPTKAARIQEEEDVELQAVTAALSADGRAALVEATSALRAAQAAPDDPENLAKLPVLSTADLDRAVQPAAPTEVSELSLEGGGSATLLAHELPTDGIVYLDIALPMDRVAMEDVPYLPLLSSMMSSFGTSTEDETTFSRRVDAQTGGLGMGPQTMAVPGRAWTVGDRDGLSSYWMVSGKATGARAGSLFGLAAQMLTDVQLDNPSRVVEMLTQTVSAMESSAATSGSYATTALGGRLSLAGHVDEIMGGLSAMDTARGALAQAQADWPSLLARLERMRAALLVADGAIINLSADAPSMVSALKHVPSFLAALPTDVASPPSPWLRPTASGILVPTHEGLQVPTQVNYVVKSAPIYDPGETISGATSVITRYLGTAYLWDKVRVQGGAYGCSLGFSQISGIATYSSYRDPNVASTLAAYDATGDYLRSNPLNAADLSKAIIGATGALDSPQSVNGKGSSAMLRHMLGVTDEDRQVWRDQVLGTTAADFVAFADRLDRVVDGGSVAVIASERAITEANGVLPEGRRLEARRIL
;
A
#
# COMPACT_ATOMS: atom_id res chain seq x y z
N MET A 1 -12.54 1.66 -29.46
CA MET A 1 -12.20 0.84 -30.63
C MET A 1 -13.48 0.70 -31.44
N SER A 2 -13.48 1.15 -32.66
CA SER A 2 -14.66 1.18 -33.47
C SER A 2 -14.60 0.04 -34.49
N ASP A 3 -15.76 -0.44 -34.94
CA ASP A 3 -15.86 -1.32 -36.11
C ASP A 3 -15.72 -0.51 -37.40
N ASP A 4 -15.26 0.73 -37.26
CA ASP A 4 -15.01 1.69 -38.32
C ASP A 4 -13.59 1.50 -38.89
N VAL A 5 -13.50 1.20 -40.18
CA VAL A 5 -12.25 1.00 -40.95
C VAL A 5 -11.39 2.25 -40.98
N ASP A 6 -11.98 3.44 -40.79
CA ASP A 6 -11.30 4.73 -40.82
C ASP A 6 -10.84 5.20 -39.43
N ALA A 7 -11.19 4.46 -38.37
CA ALA A 7 -10.74 4.79 -37.02
C ALA A 7 -9.22 4.71 -36.87
N PRO A 8 -8.60 5.59 -36.05
CA PRO A 8 -7.18 5.52 -35.78
C PRO A 8 -6.76 4.19 -35.16
N ILE A 9 -5.70 3.60 -35.67
CA ILE A 9 -5.09 2.38 -35.11
C ILE A 9 -4.35 2.75 -33.84
N LYS A 10 -4.47 1.91 -32.82
CA LYS A 10 -3.74 2.05 -31.56
C LYS A 10 -3.37 0.69 -31.00
N TYR A 11 -2.31 0.64 -30.22
CA TYR A 11 -1.97 -0.54 -29.42
C TYR A 11 -3.02 -0.74 -28.31
N SER A 12 -3.39 -1.98 -28.06
CA SER A 12 -4.35 -2.36 -27.03
C SER A 12 -3.87 -3.62 -26.31
N GLY A 13 -3.81 -3.55 -25.01
CA GLY A 13 -3.42 -4.71 -24.18
C GLY A 13 -3.28 -4.28 -22.71
N VAL A 14 -3.77 -5.13 -21.81
CA VAL A 14 -3.75 -4.86 -20.37
C VAL A 14 -2.31 -4.67 -19.87
N VAL A 15 -1.41 -5.62 -20.19
CA VAL A 15 0.00 -5.56 -19.76
C VAL A 15 0.74 -4.40 -20.43
N TYR A 16 0.44 -4.11 -21.69
CA TYR A 16 1.00 -2.95 -22.40
C TYR A 16 0.67 -1.64 -21.65
N ASN A 17 -0.59 -1.43 -21.28
CA ASN A 17 -1.03 -0.23 -20.56
C ASN A 17 -0.49 -0.21 -19.12
N GLU A 18 -0.41 -1.36 -18.45
CA GLU A 18 0.24 -1.48 -17.15
C GLU A 18 1.67 -0.97 -17.18
N MET A 19 2.45 -1.45 -18.16
CA MET A 19 3.86 -1.09 -18.28
C MET A 19 4.06 0.35 -18.72
N LYS A 20 3.17 0.93 -19.55
CA LYS A 20 3.17 2.38 -19.80
C LYS A 20 3.00 3.17 -18.49
N GLY A 21 2.11 2.72 -17.61
CA GLY A 21 1.93 3.32 -16.28
C GLY A 21 3.17 3.19 -15.40
N VAL A 22 3.83 2.03 -15.39
CA VAL A 22 5.09 1.82 -14.65
C VAL A 22 6.17 2.79 -15.14
N TYR A 23 6.35 2.90 -16.45
CA TYR A 23 7.39 3.75 -17.05
C TYR A 23 7.07 5.26 -17.00
N SER A 24 5.87 5.63 -16.57
CA SER A 24 5.53 7.03 -16.28
C SER A 24 6.06 7.49 -14.92
N SER A 25 6.42 6.56 -14.01
CA SER A 25 6.94 6.88 -12.69
C SER A 25 8.45 7.17 -12.74
N ALA A 26 8.86 8.32 -12.20
CA ALA A 26 10.28 8.66 -12.06
C ALA A 26 11.01 7.69 -11.12
N ASP A 27 10.39 7.30 -9.99
CA ASP A 27 10.95 6.33 -9.04
C ASP A 27 11.13 4.95 -9.69
N GLN A 28 10.16 4.47 -10.48
CA GLN A 28 10.28 3.21 -11.23
C GLN A 28 11.33 3.27 -12.34
N THR A 29 11.45 4.42 -12.99
CA THR A 29 12.51 4.67 -13.99
C THR A 29 13.90 4.58 -13.33
N ASN A 30 14.05 5.13 -12.13
CA ASN A 30 15.28 5.02 -11.35
C ASN A 30 15.58 3.56 -10.96
N ALA A 31 14.59 2.83 -10.43
CA ALA A 31 14.75 1.43 -10.05
C ALA A 31 15.17 0.55 -11.26
N LYS A 32 14.56 0.79 -12.43
CA LYS A 32 14.97 0.12 -13.69
C LYS A 32 16.41 0.44 -14.06
N ALA A 33 16.80 1.72 -14.04
CA ALA A 33 18.15 2.14 -14.40
C ALA A 33 19.20 1.53 -13.46
N VAL A 34 18.93 1.47 -12.16
CA VAL A 34 19.79 0.82 -11.17
C VAL A 34 19.93 -0.68 -11.47
N ARG A 35 18.83 -1.37 -11.72
CA ARG A 35 18.85 -2.80 -12.07
C ARG A 35 19.63 -3.06 -13.35
N GLN A 36 19.39 -2.29 -14.40
CA GLN A 36 20.14 -2.41 -15.66
C GLN A 36 21.61 -2.07 -15.51
N ALA A 37 21.96 -1.13 -14.64
CA ALA A 37 23.34 -0.86 -14.31
C ALA A 37 23.98 -2.09 -13.63
N LEU A 38 23.38 -2.67 -12.60
CA LEU A 38 23.95 -3.80 -11.87
C LEU A 38 24.07 -5.07 -12.72
N TYR A 39 23.04 -5.36 -13.51
CA TYR A 39 22.95 -6.63 -14.25
C TYR A 39 23.27 -6.52 -15.74
N GLN A 40 23.54 -5.32 -16.24
CA GLN A 40 23.97 -5.07 -17.64
C GLN A 40 23.15 -5.87 -18.67
N ASP A 41 23.79 -6.82 -19.37
CA ASP A 41 23.17 -7.66 -20.39
C ASP A 41 22.67 -9.01 -19.82
N HIS A 42 22.47 -9.15 -18.53
CA HIS A 42 21.97 -10.37 -17.93
C HIS A 42 20.59 -10.74 -18.50
N PRO A 43 20.37 -11.97 -19.00
CA PRO A 43 19.18 -12.32 -19.80
C PRO A 43 17.86 -12.24 -19.03
N ILE A 44 17.90 -12.23 -17.68
CA ILE A 44 16.72 -12.20 -16.81
C ILE A 44 16.66 -10.89 -16.02
N TYR A 45 17.74 -10.56 -15.28
CA TYR A 45 17.67 -9.47 -14.29
C TYR A 45 17.83 -8.07 -14.88
N SER A 46 18.35 -7.92 -16.11
CA SER A 46 18.37 -6.63 -16.81
C SER A 46 17.01 -6.24 -17.40
N ILE A 47 16.06 -7.17 -17.46
CA ILE A 47 14.76 -7.04 -18.11
C ILE A 47 13.66 -6.85 -17.06
N ASP A 48 12.62 -6.09 -17.39
CA ASP A 48 11.41 -6.01 -16.57
C ASP A 48 10.53 -7.23 -16.81
N SER A 49 10.08 -7.90 -15.74
CA SER A 49 9.21 -9.09 -15.84
C SER A 49 7.84 -8.79 -16.47
N GLY A 50 7.32 -7.57 -16.34
CA GLY A 50 6.12 -7.12 -17.07
C GLY A 50 6.37 -6.75 -18.53
N GLY A 51 7.62 -6.66 -18.96
CA GLY A 51 8.03 -6.29 -20.31
C GLY A 51 8.22 -4.79 -20.55
N ASP A 52 8.99 -4.46 -21.58
CA ASP A 52 9.08 -3.08 -22.07
C ASP A 52 7.89 -2.80 -22.99
N PRO A 53 7.10 -1.74 -22.79
CA PRO A 53 5.94 -1.43 -23.63
C PRO A 53 6.28 -1.24 -25.11
N ARG A 54 7.54 -0.89 -25.45
CA ARG A 54 8.00 -0.81 -26.84
C ARG A 54 8.30 -2.19 -27.46
N ALA A 55 8.56 -3.19 -26.62
CA ALA A 55 8.85 -4.56 -27.08
C ALA A 55 7.58 -5.44 -27.14
N ILE A 56 6.62 -5.20 -26.25
CA ILE A 56 5.38 -6.00 -26.14
C ILE A 56 4.64 -6.13 -27.49
N PRO A 57 4.42 -5.05 -28.28
CA PRO A 57 3.72 -5.17 -29.56
C PRO A 57 4.41 -6.05 -30.61
N ASN A 58 5.70 -6.32 -30.44
CA ASN A 58 6.50 -7.13 -31.36
C ASN A 58 6.49 -8.63 -31.02
N LEU A 59 5.86 -9.04 -29.91
CA LEU A 59 5.73 -10.45 -29.54
C LEU A 59 4.79 -11.17 -30.50
N THR A 60 5.20 -12.37 -30.97
CA THR A 60 4.37 -13.23 -31.79
C THR A 60 3.68 -14.30 -30.95
N TYR A 61 2.56 -14.82 -31.44
CA TYR A 61 1.85 -15.90 -30.77
C TYR A 61 2.71 -17.17 -30.66
N GLU A 62 3.53 -17.46 -31.70
CA GLU A 62 4.45 -18.58 -31.69
C GLU A 62 5.49 -18.46 -30.57
N ALA A 63 6.15 -17.30 -30.47
CA ALA A 63 7.13 -17.05 -29.41
C ALA A 63 6.49 -17.16 -28.02
N PHE A 64 5.27 -16.64 -27.84
CA PHE A 64 4.51 -16.75 -26.61
C PHE A 64 4.17 -18.22 -26.26
N SER A 65 3.69 -18.98 -27.26
CA SER A 65 3.31 -20.38 -27.06
C SER A 65 4.51 -21.28 -26.80
N ASP A 66 5.65 -21.02 -27.47
CA ASP A 66 6.89 -21.76 -27.27
C ASP A 66 7.48 -21.50 -25.88
N PHE A 67 7.45 -20.24 -25.42
CA PHE A 67 7.85 -19.88 -24.06
C PHE A 67 6.98 -20.62 -23.03
N HIS A 68 5.66 -20.59 -23.18
CA HIS A 68 4.76 -21.28 -22.28
C HIS A 68 5.03 -22.79 -22.26
N ARG A 69 5.16 -23.42 -23.41
CA ARG A 69 5.44 -24.86 -23.55
C ARG A 69 6.75 -25.27 -22.89
N LYS A 70 7.78 -24.41 -23.01
CA LYS A 70 9.10 -24.68 -22.44
C LYS A 70 9.12 -24.56 -20.93
N TYR A 71 8.59 -23.48 -20.39
CA TYR A 71 8.77 -23.14 -18.98
C TYR A 71 7.62 -23.58 -18.08
N TYR A 72 6.38 -23.72 -18.59
CA TYR A 72 5.20 -24.14 -17.84
C TYR A 72 5.02 -25.67 -17.91
N HIS A 73 6.08 -26.39 -17.60
CA HIS A 73 6.08 -27.84 -17.52
C HIS A 73 6.17 -28.29 -16.06
N PRO A 74 5.45 -29.36 -15.61
CA PRO A 74 5.46 -29.81 -14.20
C PRO A 74 6.85 -30.10 -13.64
N SER A 75 7.81 -30.56 -14.46
CA SER A 75 9.18 -30.78 -14.00
C SER A 75 9.94 -29.49 -13.65
N ASN A 76 9.42 -28.34 -14.08
CA ASN A 76 9.89 -26.98 -13.73
C ASN A 76 8.97 -26.33 -12.70
N GLY A 77 8.08 -27.09 -12.06
CA GLY A 77 7.10 -26.58 -11.09
C GLY A 77 7.50 -26.93 -9.66
N PHE A 78 7.23 -26.04 -8.73
CA PHE A 78 7.32 -26.26 -7.30
C PHE A 78 5.92 -26.38 -6.70
N PHE A 79 5.59 -27.55 -6.16
CA PHE A 79 4.29 -27.82 -5.58
C PHE A 79 4.36 -27.59 -4.06
N TYR A 80 3.60 -26.62 -3.58
CA TYR A 80 3.54 -26.25 -2.19
C TYR A 80 2.11 -26.36 -1.65
N PHE A 81 1.93 -27.10 -0.56
CA PHE A 81 0.66 -27.24 0.13
C PHE A 81 0.79 -26.72 1.55
N TYR A 82 -0.20 -25.98 1.98
CA TYR A 82 -0.35 -25.51 3.34
C TYR A 82 -1.80 -25.67 3.78
N GLY A 83 -2.05 -26.34 4.90
CA GLY A 83 -3.37 -26.59 5.45
C GLY A 83 -3.34 -27.67 6.51
N ASP A 84 -4.51 -27.97 7.08
CA ASP A 84 -4.66 -28.99 8.09
C ASP A 84 -4.50 -30.41 7.49
N PRO A 85 -3.58 -31.23 7.98
CA PRO A 85 -3.42 -32.59 7.51
C PRO A 85 -4.55 -33.53 7.96
N GLU A 86 -5.35 -33.16 8.97
CA GLU A 86 -6.53 -33.93 9.41
C GLU A 86 -7.70 -33.74 8.44
N GLU A 87 -7.85 -32.56 7.84
CA GLU A 87 -8.87 -32.31 6.83
C GLU A 87 -8.56 -32.95 5.48
N LEU A 88 -7.30 -32.89 5.05
CA LEU A 88 -6.83 -33.54 3.83
C LEU A 88 -5.43 -34.12 4.04
N PRO A 89 -5.30 -35.44 4.24
CA PRO A 89 -4.03 -36.11 4.48
C PRO A 89 -2.99 -35.88 3.36
N HIS A 90 -1.73 -35.78 3.72
CA HIS A 90 -0.63 -35.60 2.75
C HIS A 90 -0.59 -36.71 1.71
N THR A 91 -0.92 -37.97 2.10
CA THR A 91 -0.98 -39.11 1.19
C THR A 91 -2.04 -38.94 0.09
N GLU A 92 -3.17 -38.35 0.39
CA GLU A 92 -4.21 -38.06 -0.60
C GLU A 92 -3.77 -36.95 -1.56
N ARG A 93 -3.17 -35.88 -1.03
CA ARG A 93 -2.61 -34.80 -1.87
C ARG A 93 -1.55 -35.34 -2.84
N LEU A 94 -0.65 -36.20 -2.35
CA LEU A 94 0.38 -36.83 -3.18
C LEU A 94 -0.22 -37.80 -4.21
N ALA A 95 -1.26 -38.55 -3.85
CA ALA A 95 -1.94 -39.44 -4.78
C ALA A 95 -2.61 -38.68 -5.93
N LEU A 96 -3.28 -37.55 -5.64
CA LEU A 96 -3.85 -36.67 -6.66
C LEU A 96 -2.80 -36.10 -7.60
N LEU A 97 -1.67 -35.66 -7.05
CA LEU A 97 -0.55 -35.17 -7.85
C LEU A 97 0.05 -36.29 -8.72
N ASP A 98 0.27 -37.48 -8.15
CA ASP A 98 0.83 -38.60 -8.89
C ASP A 98 -0.10 -39.01 -10.07
N GLU A 99 -1.41 -38.99 -9.84
CA GLU A 99 -2.38 -39.28 -10.91
C GLU A 99 -2.26 -38.26 -12.03
N TYR A 100 -2.22 -36.98 -11.72
CA TYR A 100 -2.10 -35.91 -12.72
C TYR A 100 -0.75 -35.91 -13.42
N LEU A 101 0.37 -36.08 -12.67
CA LEU A 101 1.72 -35.94 -13.17
C LEU A 101 2.23 -37.15 -13.96
N ARG A 102 1.60 -38.32 -13.84
CA ARG A 102 2.06 -39.55 -14.54
C ARG A 102 2.04 -39.48 -16.05
N GLU A 103 1.34 -38.51 -16.62
CA GLU A 103 1.34 -38.25 -18.08
C GLU A 103 2.63 -37.63 -18.57
N TYR A 104 3.34 -36.89 -17.70
CA TYR A 104 4.57 -36.17 -18.01
C TYR A 104 5.78 -37.05 -17.74
N LYS A 105 6.26 -37.74 -18.79
CA LYS A 105 7.36 -38.73 -18.67
C LYS A 105 8.74 -38.19 -18.99
N VAL A 106 8.83 -37.04 -19.66
CA VAL A 106 10.07 -36.42 -20.09
C VAL A 106 10.16 -35.06 -19.44
N PRO A 107 11.18 -34.76 -18.65
CA PRO A 107 11.37 -33.43 -18.06
C PRO A 107 11.61 -32.39 -19.15
N ALA A 108 11.17 -31.16 -18.90
CA ALA A 108 11.54 -30.02 -19.74
C ALA A 108 13.03 -29.71 -19.55
N GLU A 109 13.70 -29.35 -20.64
CA GLU A 109 15.05 -28.81 -20.60
C GLU A 109 14.95 -27.29 -20.36
N VAL A 110 15.28 -26.88 -19.13
CA VAL A 110 15.28 -25.47 -18.71
C VAL A 110 16.68 -25.13 -18.26
N GLU A 111 17.23 -24.05 -18.80
CA GLU A 111 18.56 -23.56 -18.46
C GLU A 111 18.56 -22.96 -17.03
N SER A 112 19.64 -23.20 -16.31
CA SER A 112 19.87 -22.53 -15.03
C SER A 112 20.07 -21.03 -15.20
N ILE A 113 19.64 -20.24 -14.24
CA ILE A 113 19.84 -18.78 -14.25
C ILE A 113 21.35 -18.51 -14.11
N PRO A 114 21.99 -17.81 -15.06
CA PRO A 114 23.40 -17.53 -14.96
C PRO A 114 23.70 -16.52 -13.85
N TRP A 115 24.95 -16.57 -13.34
CA TRP A 115 25.46 -15.53 -12.47
C TRP A 115 25.93 -14.33 -13.30
N GLN A 116 25.57 -13.10 -12.85
CA GLN A 116 26.21 -11.90 -13.38
C GLN A 116 27.64 -11.85 -12.82
N PRO A 117 28.67 -11.83 -13.67
CA PRO A 117 30.05 -11.64 -13.21
C PRO A 117 30.22 -10.31 -12.46
N LEU A 118 30.92 -10.33 -11.33
CA LEU A 118 31.24 -9.11 -10.63
C LEU A 118 32.30 -8.31 -11.39
N LEU A 119 32.15 -6.99 -11.40
CA LEU A 119 33.13 -6.06 -11.97
C LEU A 119 34.15 -5.66 -10.91
N ASP A 120 35.41 -5.48 -11.33
CA ASP A 120 36.49 -5.11 -10.43
C ASP A 120 36.57 -3.59 -10.15
N THR A 121 35.89 -2.76 -10.95
CA THR A 121 36.00 -1.31 -10.87
C THR A 121 34.63 -0.64 -10.92
N PRO A 122 34.41 0.38 -10.06
CA PRO A 122 33.20 1.18 -10.08
C PRO A 122 32.99 1.92 -11.39
N TYR A 123 31.75 2.19 -11.75
CA TYR A 123 31.36 2.90 -12.97
C TYR A 123 30.13 3.78 -12.74
N ALA A 124 29.89 4.71 -13.66
CA ALA A 124 28.76 5.63 -13.60
C ALA A 124 27.86 5.49 -14.82
N VAL A 125 26.55 5.63 -14.58
CA VAL A 125 25.51 5.63 -15.61
C VAL A 125 24.67 6.89 -15.45
N THR A 126 24.47 7.62 -16.55
CA THR A 126 23.55 8.77 -16.59
C THR A 126 22.39 8.47 -17.51
N GLY A 127 21.19 8.75 -17.04
CA GLY A 127 19.95 8.58 -17.79
C GLY A 127 18.99 9.75 -17.56
N THR A 128 17.78 9.63 -18.09
CA THR A 128 16.75 10.66 -17.93
C THR A 128 15.44 10.04 -17.41
N TYR A 129 14.57 10.87 -16.80
CA TYR A 129 13.22 10.50 -16.45
C TYR A 129 12.20 11.55 -16.94
N PRO A 130 10.93 11.18 -17.20
CA PRO A 130 9.90 12.13 -17.58
C PRO A 130 9.65 13.12 -16.45
N ALA A 131 9.75 14.43 -16.73
CA ALA A 131 9.51 15.51 -15.80
C ALA A 131 8.49 16.49 -16.36
N ASP A 132 7.87 17.31 -15.49
CA ASP A 132 6.98 18.36 -15.94
C ASP A 132 7.78 19.55 -16.50
N ALA A 133 7.45 19.94 -17.73
CA ALA A 133 8.09 21.08 -18.43
C ALA A 133 7.84 22.43 -17.77
N THR A 134 6.82 22.52 -16.95
CA THR A 134 6.34 23.76 -16.34
C THR A 134 6.52 23.80 -14.83
N ALA A 135 7.27 22.82 -14.24
CA ALA A 135 7.63 22.85 -12.83
C ALA A 135 8.38 24.15 -12.50
N SER A 136 7.87 24.89 -11.52
CA SER A 136 8.42 26.20 -11.12
C SER A 136 9.72 26.09 -10.30
N THR A 137 10.15 24.87 -9.99
CA THR A 137 11.34 24.57 -9.18
C THR A 137 12.56 24.28 -10.06
N ALA A 138 13.77 24.52 -9.51
CA ALA A 138 15.00 24.16 -10.17
C ALA A 138 15.04 22.65 -10.50
N PRO A 139 15.65 22.25 -11.64
CA PRO A 139 15.73 20.84 -12.02
C PRO A 139 16.42 20.00 -10.93
N THR A 140 15.80 18.90 -10.55
CA THR A 140 16.36 17.96 -9.58
C THR A 140 16.59 16.59 -10.20
N GLN A 141 17.58 15.86 -9.68
CA GLN A 141 17.97 14.54 -10.18
C GLN A 141 17.85 13.47 -9.07
N PHE A 142 17.84 12.22 -9.51
CA PHE A 142 18.06 11.05 -8.66
C PHE A 142 19.55 10.70 -8.71
N VAL A 143 20.12 10.37 -7.56
CA VAL A 143 21.49 9.88 -7.46
C VAL A 143 21.48 8.63 -6.61
N THR A 144 21.80 7.46 -7.17
CA THR A 144 21.78 6.18 -6.48
C THR A 144 23.13 5.48 -6.64
N LEU A 145 23.72 5.08 -5.52
CA LEU A 145 24.82 4.13 -5.50
C LEU A 145 24.26 2.73 -5.29
N ALA A 146 24.70 1.79 -6.09
CA ALA A 146 24.23 0.41 -6.02
C ALA A 146 25.38 -0.58 -6.22
N TRP A 147 25.35 -1.68 -5.49
CA TRP A 147 26.34 -2.77 -5.52
C TRP A 147 25.65 -4.09 -5.82
N LEU A 148 26.30 -4.93 -6.60
CA LEU A 148 26.00 -6.34 -6.71
C LEU A 148 26.97 -7.09 -5.79
N LEU A 149 26.46 -7.89 -4.83
CA LEU A 149 27.24 -8.24 -3.65
C LEU A 149 28.01 -9.56 -3.77
N ASN A 150 27.50 -10.53 -4.53
CA ASN A 150 27.98 -11.89 -4.47
C ASN A 150 28.03 -12.56 -5.85
N SER A 151 28.96 -13.51 -6.00
CA SER A 151 29.11 -14.41 -7.14
C SER A 151 28.87 -15.88 -6.77
N GLU A 152 28.48 -16.14 -5.53
CA GLU A 152 28.14 -17.45 -4.97
C GLU A 152 27.03 -17.26 -3.92
N PRO A 153 26.26 -18.29 -3.56
CA PRO A 153 25.15 -18.17 -2.61
C PRO A 153 25.58 -17.58 -1.26
N ILE A 154 24.74 -16.70 -0.70
CA ILE A 154 24.88 -16.21 0.67
C ILE A 154 24.05 -17.12 1.58
N ASP A 155 24.67 -17.75 2.56
CA ASP A 155 23.98 -18.64 3.49
C ASP A 155 22.95 -17.94 4.37
N ALA A 156 22.02 -18.70 4.96
CA ALA A 156 20.91 -18.17 5.74
C ALA A 156 21.35 -17.34 6.96
N LYS A 157 22.51 -17.64 7.57
CA LYS A 157 23.06 -16.90 8.72
C LYS A 157 23.54 -15.52 8.30
N ASN A 158 24.35 -15.45 7.25
CA ASN A 158 24.83 -14.19 6.70
C ASN A 158 23.68 -13.37 6.09
N SER A 159 22.69 -14.00 5.46
CA SER A 159 21.48 -13.31 4.97
C SER A 159 20.70 -12.64 6.11
N LEU A 160 20.53 -13.31 7.24
CA LEU A 160 19.89 -12.72 8.42
C LEU A 160 20.74 -11.58 8.99
N ALA A 161 22.05 -11.74 9.09
CA ALA A 161 22.96 -10.71 9.57
C ALA A 161 22.95 -9.46 8.65
N LEU A 162 22.92 -9.64 7.32
CA LEU A 162 22.76 -8.54 6.36
C LEU A 162 21.39 -7.85 6.51
N SER A 163 20.35 -8.58 6.89
CA SER A 163 19.04 -8.00 7.17
C SER A 163 19.04 -7.10 8.40
N VAL A 164 19.76 -7.50 9.47
CA VAL A 164 19.97 -6.66 10.66
C VAL A 164 20.89 -5.48 10.33
N LEU A 165 21.93 -5.70 9.53
CA LEU A 165 22.79 -4.62 9.03
C LEU A 165 22.01 -3.57 8.23
N ASN A 166 21.06 -4.01 7.42
CA ASN A 166 20.14 -3.08 6.71
C ASN A 166 19.40 -2.17 7.69
N ASP A 167 18.86 -2.76 8.74
CA ASP A 167 18.12 -2.03 9.77
C ASP A 167 19.04 -1.03 10.50
N LEU A 168 20.26 -1.44 10.85
CA LEU A 168 21.30 -0.59 11.45
C LEU A 168 21.69 0.60 10.56
N LEU A 169 21.70 0.43 9.24
CA LEU A 169 22.09 1.47 8.28
C LEU A 169 20.92 2.38 7.87
N LEU A 170 19.73 1.82 7.65
CA LEU A 170 18.61 2.49 6.97
C LEU A 170 17.23 2.25 7.63
N GLY A 171 17.14 1.48 8.72
CA GLY A 171 15.87 1.02 9.30
C GLY A 171 15.06 2.11 10.01
N SER A 172 15.69 3.21 10.39
CA SER A 172 15.04 4.34 11.05
C SER A 172 15.64 5.67 10.59
N ALA A 173 14.93 6.76 10.86
CA ALA A 173 15.45 8.11 10.55
C ALA A 173 16.76 8.43 11.29
N THR A 174 17.06 7.72 12.36
CA THR A 174 18.27 7.86 13.18
C THR A 174 19.36 6.82 12.88
N ALA A 175 19.12 5.95 11.89
CA ALA A 175 20.05 4.90 11.49
C ALA A 175 21.35 5.48 10.90
N ALA A 176 22.44 4.71 10.99
CA ALA A 176 23.81 5.20 10.79
C ALA A 176 24.08 5.84 9.42
N LEU A 177 23.39 5.40 8.36
CA LEU A 177 23.50 5.97 7.02
C LEU A 177 22.32 6.89 6.67
N GLN A 178 21.11 6.58 7.17
CA GLN A 178 19.90 7.34 6.91
C GLN A 178 20.03 8.78 7.42
N LYS A 179 20.45 8.94 8.68
CA LYS A 179 20.53 10.24 9.37
C LYS A 179 21.49 11.23 8.67
N PRO A 180 22.75 10.90 8.38
CA PRO A 180 23.65 11.84 7.69
C PRO A 180 23.17 12.24 6.30
N LEU A 181 22.49 11.32 5.56
CA LEU A 181 21.91 11.63 4.26
C LEU A 181 20.79 12.65 4.37
N LEU A 182 19.90 12.51 5.34
CA LEU A 182 18.82 13.45 5.60
C LEU A 182 19.34 14.81 6.06
N GLU A 183 20.25 14.83 7.02
CA GLU A 183 20.84 16.06 7.57
C GLU A 183 21.69 16.84 6.54
N SER A 184 22.22 16.16 5.51
CA SER A 184 23.05 16.80 4.47
C SER A 184 22.31 17.86 3.66
N ARG A 185 20.98 17.74 3.54
CA ARG A 185 20.12 18.58 2.67
C ARG A 185 20.54 18.59 1.20
N LEU A 186 21.33 17.60 0.76
CA LEU A 186 21.71 17.45 -0.65
C LEU A 186 20.54 17.00 -1.53
N GLY A 187 19.51 16.37 -0.94
CA GLY A 187 18.30 15.93 -1.61
C GLY A 187 17.07 16.00 -0.73
N ALA A 188 15.91 15.71 -1.30
CA ALA A 188 14.60 15.78 -0.62
C ALA A 188 14.27 14.52 0.17
N SER A 189 14.70 13.33 -0.29
CA SER A 189 14.47 12.07 0.43
C SER A 189 15.49 10.99 0.05
N VAL A 190 15.72 10.06 1.00
CA VAL A 190 16.57 8.88 0.79
C VAL A 190 15.81 7.85 -0.04
N ILE A 191 16.51 7.21 -0.96
CA ILE A 191 16.03 6.16 -1.86
C ILE A 191 17.00 4.98 -1.89
N GLY A 192 16.60 3.87 -2.54
CA GLY A 192 17.45 2.69 -2.78
C GLY A 192 17.10 1.48 -1.92
N GLY A 193 16.59 1.67 -0.70
CA GLY A 193 16.04 0.60 0.15
C GLY A 193 17.06 -0.34 0.81
N GLY A 194 18.35 -0.13 0.62
CA GLY A 194 19.41 -0.93 1.27
C GLY A 194 19.64 -2.30 0.65
N PHE A 195 19.81 -3.35 1.49
CA PHE A 195 20.07 -4.71 1.03
C PHE A 195 18.81 -5.39 0.47
N GLY A 196 18.85 -5.77 -0.79
CA GLY A 196 17.82 -6.57 -1.47
C GLY A 196 18.14 -8.07 -1.34
N LEU A 197 17.63 -8.70 -0.30
CA LEU A 197 17.96 -10.09 0.04
C LEU A 197 16.81 -11.08 -0.14
N SER A 198 15.57 -10.65 -0.20
CA SER A 198 14.38 -11.46 -0.53
C SER A 198 13.06 -10.69 -0.43
N LEU A 199 11.98 -11.34 -0.91
CA LEU A 199 10.58 -10.86 -0.90
C LEU A 199 10.03 -10.39 0.46
N GLN A 200 10.61 -10.75 1.58
CA GLN A 200 10.13 -10.37 2.91
C GLN A 200 10.48 -8.92 3.30
N GLN A 201 11.44 -8.30 2.67
CA GLN A 201 11.96 -6.98 3.08
C GLN A 201 11.33 -5.79 2.38
N ALA A 202 10.68 -5.96 1.23
CA ALA A 202 10.10 -4.87 0.44
C ALA A 202 8.90 -4.14 1.09
N ARG A 203 8.45 -4.57 2.27
CA ARG A 203 7.30 -3.98 3.00
C ARG A 203 7.66 -2.94 4.06
N LEU A 204 8.92 -2.60 4.26
CA LEU A 204 9.35 -1.84 5.44
C LEU A 204 9.49 -0.33 5.25
N GLY A 205 9.28 0.18 4.05
CA GLY A 205 9.39 1.63 3.78
C GLY A 205 8.09 2.43 3.83
N MET A 206 6.96 1.83 4.22
CA MET A 206 5.73 2.62 4.37
C MET A 206 5.54 3.07 5.83
N PRO A 207 5.36 4.37 6.08
CA PRO A 207 4.94 4.85 7.39
C PRO A 207 3.63 4.15 7.79
N HIS A 208 3.51 3.73 9.04
CA HIS A 208 2.32 3.06 9.59
C HIS A 208 1.00 3.84 9.39
N ALA A 209 1.03 5.09 8.98
CA ALA A 209 -0.12 5.92 8.70
C ALA A 209 -0.89 5.56 7.41
N ALA A 210 -0.29 4.84 6.45
CA ALA A 210 -0.93 4.50 5.17
C ALA A 210 -1.78 3.21 5.20
N CYS A 211 -1.85 2.50 6.32
CA CYS A 211 -2.47 1.15 6.43
C CYS A 211 -3.90 1.16 6.95
N ARG A 212 -4.66 2.25 6.79
CA ARG A 212 -6.05 2.31 7.28
C ARG A 212 -7.03 2.91 6.29
N MET A 213 -7.30 2.16 5.20
CA MET A 213 -8.58 2.28 4.51
C MET A 213 -9.35 0.96 4.66
N PRO A 214 -10.54 0.95 5.29
CA PRO A 214 -11.28 -0.28 5.59
C PRO A 214 -11.84 -1.01 4.36
N HIS A 215 -11.76 -0.49 3.16
CA HIS A 215 -12.38 -1.05 1.95
C HIS A 215 -11.61 -0.90 0.64
N ALA A 216 -10.36 -0.43 0.66
CA ALA A 216 -9.49 -0.73 -0.46
C ALA A 216 -8.90 -2.11 -0.19
N MET A 217 -9.21 -3.12 -1.03
CA MET A 217 -8.29 -4.23 -1.17
C MET A 217 -6.90 -3.59 -1.29
N PRO A 218 -5.91 -3.99 -0.48
CA PRO A 218 -4.57 -3.69 -0.88
C PRO A 218 -4.45 -4.34 -2.25
N HIS A 219 -4.49 -3.52 -3.30
CA HIS A 219 -3.84 -3.95 -4.51
C HIS A 219 -2.45 -4.28 -4.01
N LEU A 220 -2.18 -5.57 -3.87
CA LEU A 220 -0.83 -6.08 -3.82
C LEU A 220 -0.21 -5.54 -5.12
N THR A 221 0.28 -4.32 -5.08
CA THR A 221 1.44 -3.97 -5.84
C THR A 221 2.50 -4.87 -5.22
N LEU A 222 2.52 -6.09 -5.71
CA LEU A 222 3.72 -6.89 -5.79
C LEU A 222 4.67 -6.04 -6.65
N THR A 223 5.23 -4.99 -6.08
CA THR A 223 6.53 -4.55 -6.50
C THR A 223 7.40 -5.74 -6.13
N GLN A 224 7.50 -6.62 -7.08
CA GLN A 224 8.34 -7.78 -7.08
C GLN A 224 9.77 -7.30 -6.90
N SER A 225 10.23 -7.25 -5.66
CA SER A 225 11.58 -7.65 -5.44
C SER A 225 11.53 -9.18 -5.56
N MET A 226 11.64 -9.68 -6.79
CA MET A 226 11.96 -11.07 -7.00
C MET A 226 13.22 -11.33 -6.19
N SER A 227 13.23 -12.43 -5.41
CA SER A 227 14.48 -12.90 -4.84
C SER A 227 15.41 -13.13 -6.01
N THR A 228 16.46 -12.35 -6.10
CA THR A 228 17.50 -12.56 -7.10
C THR A 228 18.51 -13.53 -6.52
N GLN A 229 19.12 -14.36 -7.36
CA GLN A 229 20.23 -15.24 -6.97
C GLN A 229 21.38 -14.45 -6.34
N GLN A 230 21.52 -13.19 -6.77
CA GLN A 230 22.54 -12.28 -6.29
C GLN A 230 21.92 -11.15 -5.49
N ALA A 231 22.42 -10.94 -4.30
CA ALA A 231 22.04 -9.85 -3.44
C ALA A 231 22.57 -8.52 -3.97
N SER A 232 21.84 -7.47 -3.71
CA SER A 232 22.26 -6.10 -4.03
C SER A 232 22.16 -5.20 -2.81
N PHE A 233 22.93 -4.11 -2.81
CA PHE A 233 22.77 -3.01 -1.86
C PHE A 233 22.57 -1.72 -2.64
N GLY A 234 21.59 -0.92 -2.30
CA GLY A 234 21.32 0.33 -3.01
C GLY A 234 20.92 1.44 -2.04
N VAL A 235 21.50 2.62 -2.20
CA VAL A 235 21.19 3.81 -1.41
C VAL A 235 21.45 5.08 -2.23
N GLY A 236 20.64 6.10 -2.03
CA GLY A 236 20.80 7.35 -2.73
C GLY A 236 19.85 8.44 -2.27
N LEU A 237 19.80 9.53 -3.01
CA LEU A 237 18.91 10.65 -2.77
C LEU A 237 18.12 10.99 -4.03
N LYS A 238 16.85 11.37 -3.88
CA LYS A 238 16.06 12.08 -4.89
C LYS A 238 15.84 13.52 -4.50
N GLY A 239 15.52 14.36 -5.50
CA GLY A 239 15.40 15.79 -5.28
C GLY A 239 16.75 16.48 -5.14
N VAL A 240 17.84 15.87 -5.62
CA VAL A 240 19.20 16.44 -5.64
C VAL A 240 19.27 17.51 -6.73
N ALA A 241 19.89 18.65 -6.48
CA ALA A 241 20.10 19.65 -7.52
C ALA A 241 20.81 19.03 -8.74
N ALA A 242 20.39 19.40 -9.96
CA ALA A 242 20.97 18.84 -11.17
C ALA A 242 22.42 19.32 -11.33
N GLY A 243 23.30 18.41 -11.74
CA GLY A 243 24.72 18.66 -11.96
C GLY A 243 25.60 17.52 -11.44
N THR A 244 26.72 17.31 -12.13
CA THR A 244 27.67 16.23 -11.78
C THR A 244 28.28 16.44 -10.40
N GLU A 245 28.58 17.67 -10.03
CA GLU A 245 29.14 18.06 -8.74
C GLU A 245 28.22 17.68 -7.57
N HIS A 246 26.91 17.76 -7.75
CA HIS A 246 25.94 17.38 -6.72
C HIS A 246 25.82 15.85 -6.63
N ALA A 247 25.93 15.15 -7.76
CA ALA A 247 25.93 13.69 -7.77
C ALA A 247 27.20 13.12 -7.12
N GLU A 248 28.36 13.74 -7.34
CA GLU A 248 29.61 13.41 -6.68
C GLU A 248 29.51 13.67 -5.16
N ALA A 249 28.97 14.81 -4.74
CA ALA A 249 28.80 15.12 -3.32
C ALA A 249 27.93 14.08 -2.57
N VAL A 250 26.85 13.59 -3.21
CA VAL A 250 26.01 12.52 -2.64
C VAL A 250 26.81 11.21 -2.55
N SER A 251 27.56 10.88 -3.60
CA SER A 251 28.38 9.67 -3.64
C SER A 251 29.45 9.67 -2.56
N ASP A 252 30.16 10.79 -2.43
CA ASP A 252 31.21 10.97 -1.44
C ASP A 252 30.67 10.90 -0.02
N LEU A 253 29.49 11.50 0.25
CA LEU A 253 28.84 11.43 1.55
C LEU A 253 28.50 9.98 1.91
N ILE A 254 27.89 9.22 0.99
CA ILE A 254 27.55 7.82 1.23
C ILE A 254 28.79 7.00 1.55
N LEU A 255 29.84 7.11 0.73
CA LEU A 255 31.08 6.35 0.89
C LEU A 255 31.84 6.74 2.17
N ALA A 256 31.91 8.02 2.47
CA ALA A 256 32.55 8.52 3.70
C ALA A 256 31.80 8.02 4.95
N THR A 257 30.46 8.05 4.92
CA THR A 257 29.63 7.55 6.02
C THR A 257 29.83 6.06 6.24
N LEU A 258 29.74 5.24 5.17
CA LEU A 258 29.94 3.79 5.27
C LEU A 258 31.35 3.44 5.78
N LYS A 259 32.37 4.17 5.32
CA LYS A 259 33.74 4.02 5.83
C LYS A 259 33.84 4.40 7.31
N GLY A 260 33.24 5.51 7.70
CA GLY A 260 33.18 5.93 9.11
C GLY A 260 32.51 4.89 10.00
N VAL A 261 31.43 4.23 9.51
CA VAL A 261 30.78 3.14 10.24
C VAL A 261 31.70 1.92 10.40
N VAL A 262 32.47 1.55 9.38
CA VAL A 262 33.43 0.43 9.49
C VAL A 262 34.56 0.77 10.48
N GLU A 263 35.02 2.03 10.53
CA GLU A 263 36.06 2.49 11.44
C GLU A 263 35.59 2.63 12.89
N ALA A 264 34.36 3.11 13.12
CA ALA A 264 33.81 3.41 14.44
C ALA A 264 32.97 2.29 15.06
N GLY A 265 32.42 1.41 14.22
CA GLY A 265 31.48 0.37 14.62
C GLY A 265 30.06 0.87 14.85
N PHE A 266 29.20 -0.02 15.34
CA PHE A 266 27.82 0.29 15.73
C PHE A 266 27.70 0.37 17.26
N ALA A 267 26.86 1.28 17.73
CA ALA A 267 26.56 1.39 19.15
C ALA A 267 25.75 0.15 19.63
N GLU A 268 26.02 -0.30 20.85
CA GLU A 268 25.41 -1.51 21.43
C GLU A 268 23.88 -1.40 21.51
N ASP A 269 23.35 -0.24 21.88
CA ASP A 269 21.90 0.05 21.92
C ASP A 269 21.24 -0.01 20.55
N ALA A 270 21.93 0.40 19.47
CA ALA A 270 21.45 0.27 18.10
C ALA A 270 21.36 -1.20 17.67
N ILE A 271 22.36 -2.00 18.05
CA ILE A 271 22.35 -3.44 17.77
C ILE A 271 21.21 -4.12 18.53
N GLU A 272 21.03 -3.83 19.83
CA GLU A 272 19.93 -4.37 20.62
C GLU A 272 18.57 -4.02 19.99
N ALA A 273 18.36 -2.77 19.58
CA ALA A 273 17.14 -2.30 18.93
C ALA A 273 16.86 -3.05 17.61
N SER A 274 17.85 -3.16 16.73
CA SER A 274 17.71 -3.85 15.45
C SER A 274 17.51 -5.35 15.60
N MET A 275 18.20 -5.99 16.53
CA MET A 275 18.02 -7.41 16.86
C MET A 275 16.62 -7.69 17.42
N ASN A 276 16.12 -6.86 18.33
CA ASN A 276 14.77 -6.98 18.87
C ASN A 276 13.70 -6.80 17.78
N SER A 277 13.84 -5.77 16.95
CA SER A 277 12.94 -5.51 15.81
C SER A 277 12.90 -6.69 14.84
N MET A 278 14.07 -7.29 14.55
CA MET A 278 14.17 -8.48 13.71
C MET A 278 13.44 -9.68 14.34
N GLU A 279 13.66 -9.95 15.62
CA GLU A 279 12.99 -11.04 16.33
C GLU A 279 11.47 -10.88 16.32
N PHE A 280 10.94 -9.69 16.63
CA PHE A 280 9.50 -9.41 16.52
C PHE A 280 8.96 -9.61 15.12
N ARG A 281 9.70 -9.24 14.09
CA ARG A 281 9.32 -9.45 12.68
C ARG A 281 9.18 -10.91 12.34
N LEU A 282 10.16 -11.72 12.69
CA LEU A 282 10.17 -13.17 12.46
C LEU A 282 9.01 -13.87 13.19
N ARG A 283 8.76 -13.52 14.46
CA ARG A 283 7.65 -14.07 15.26
C ARG A 283 6.28 -13.61 14.71
N SER A 284 6.15 -12.38 14.29
CA SER A 284 4.89 -11.83 13.74
C SER A 284 4.46 -12.51 12.45
N THR A 285 5.40 -13.03 11.64
CA THR A 285 5.07 -13.80 10.44
C THR A 285 4.32 -15.07 10.80
N SER A 286 4.70 -15.76 11.87
CA SER A 286 4.02 -16.98 12.36
C SER A 286 2.60 -16.72 12.87
N ALA A 287 2.30 -15.51 13.33
CA ALA A 287 0.97 -15.09 13.79
C ALA A 287 0.08 -14.54 12.67
N SER A 288 0.60 -14.40 11.45
CA SER A 288 -0.15 -13.87 10.30
C SER A 288 -1.14 -14.91 9.73
N PRO A 289 -2.38 -14.52 9.37
CA PRO A 289 -3.28 -15.39 8.62
C PRO A 289 -2.71 -15.77 7.23
N MET A 290 -1.75 -14.99 6.72
CA MET A 290 -1.05 -15.26 5.45
C MET A 290 0.25 -16.06 5.63
N LYS A 291 0.51 -16.63 6.80
CA LYS A 291 1.77 -17.33 7.09
C LYS A 291 2.10 -18.46 6.11
N GLY A 292 1.09 -19.23 5.70
CA GLY A 292 1.28 -20.29 4.71
C GLY A 292 1.83 -19.77 3.38
N LEU A 293 1.27 -18.68 2.88
CA LEU A 293 1.76 -18.03 1.66
C LEU A 293 3.18 -17.46 1.85
N SER A 294 3.45 -16.84 2.99
CA SER A 294 4.80 -16.32 3.30
C SER A 294 5.85 -17.41 3.36
N PHE A 295 5.52 -18.56 3.96
CA PHE A 295 6.40 -19.72 3.98
C PHE A 295 6.62 -20.31 2.60
N GLY A 296 5.56 -20.39 1.77
CA GLY A 296 5.64 -20.84 0.39
C GLY A 296 6.56 -19.94 -0.46
N PHE A 297 6.46 -18.63 -0.33
CA PHE A 297 7.38 -17.69 -1.01
C PHE A 297 8.82 -17.82 -0.52
N GLY A 298 9.05 -18.03 0.77
CA GLY A 298 10.39 -18.30 1.29
C GLY A 298 11.00 -19.59 0.70
N ALA A 299 10.20 -20.65 0.65
CA ALA A 299 10.63 -21.94 0.12
C ALA A 299 10.92 -21.86 -1.40
N VAL A 300 10.03 -21.27 -2.19
CA VAL A 300 10.22 -21.17 -3.64
C VAL A 300 11.38 -20.26 -4.01
N SER A 301 11.70 -19.26 -3.17
CA SER A 301 12.84 -18.38 -3.40
C SER A 301 14.17 -19.14 -3.36
N ALA A 302 14.34 -20.04 -2.41
CA ALA A 302 15.52 -20.90 -2.32
C ALA A 302 15.51 -21.94 -3.44
N TRP A 303 14.38 -22.64 -3.64
CA TRP A 303 14.26 -23.69 -4.65
C TRP A 303 14.55 -23.19 -6.07
N THR A 304 14.16 -21.97 -6.40
CA THR A 304 14.40 -21.38 -7.75
C THR A 304 15.89 -21.36 -8.12
N TYR A 305 16.77 -21.38 -7.13
CA TYR A 305 18.24 -21.33 -7.30
C TYR A 305 18.93 -22.60 -6.83
N ASP A 306 18.23 -23.74 -6.82
CA ASP A 306 18.73 -25.05 -6.42
C ASP A 306 19.20 -25.15 -4.95
N GLU A 307 18.69 -24.27 -4.08
CA GLU A 307 18.93 -24.28 -2.65
C GLU A 307 17.86 -25.09 -1.88
N ASP A 308 18.16 -25.48 -0.65
CA ASP A 308 17.17 -26.18 0.21
C ASP A 308 15.96 -25.27 0.52
N PRO A 309 14.74 -25.60 0.01
CA PRO A 309 13.55 -24.79 0.22
C PRO A 309 13.11 -24.71 1.69
N ILE A 310 13.60 -25.57 2.56
CA ILE A 310 13.27 -25.58 3.98
C ILE A 310 14.22 -24.68 4.80
N ALA A 311 15.44 -24.45 4.30
CA ALA A 311 16.44 -23.66 5.03
C ALA A 311 15.94 -22.26 5.43
N PRO A 312 15.26 -21.46 4.56
CA PRO A 312 14.75 -20.15 4.94
C PRO A 312 13.67 -20.19 6.03
N LEU A 313 13.02 -21.34 6.22
CA LEU A 313 11.95 -21.49 7.22
C LEU A 313 12.51 -21.77 8.63
N ARG A 314 13.79 -22.17 8.74
CA ARG A 314 14.49 -22.49 9.99
C ARG A 314 15.21 -21.29 10.59
N PHE A 315 14.52 -20.16 10.73
CA PHE A 315 15.12 -18.89 11.17
C PHE A 315 15.69 -18.96 12.61
N ALA A 316 15.18 -19.85 13.47
CA ALA A 316 15.62 -19.94 14.87
C ALA A 316 17.12 -20.26 15.01
N GLU A 317 17.66 -21.12 14.15
CA GLU A 317 19.08 -21.49 14.17
C GLU A 317 19.96 -20.30 13.74
N SER A 318 19.54 -19.58 12.70
CA SER A 318 20.24 -18.38 12.22
C SER A 318 20.19 -17.26 13.24
N LEU A 319 19.03 -17.06 13.90
CA LEU A 319 18.87 -16.07 14.96
C LEU A 319 19.75 -16.39 16.17
N ALA A 320 19.73 -17.64 16.65
CA ALA A 320 20.58 -18.06 17.77
C ALA A 320 22.07 -17.88 17.46
N TRP A 321 22.49 -18.24 16.25
CA TRP A 321 23.86 -18.00 15.81
C TRP A 321 24.22 -16.52 15.82
N LEU A 322 23.33 -15.66 15.30
CA LEU A 322 23.58 -14.22 15.26
C LEU A 322 23.64 -13.60 16.67
N GLN A 323 22.76 -14.04 17.57
CA GLN A 323 22.79 -13.64 18.97
C GLN A 323 24.11 -14.04 19.64
N GLU A 324 24.65 -15.22 19.34
CA GLU A 324 25.97 -15.66 19.83
C GLU A 324 27.12 -14.81 19.26
N GLN A 325 27.06 -14.47 17.95
CA GLN A 325 28.08 -13.60 17.33
C GLN A 325 28.11 -12.21 18.00
N VAL A 326 26.92 -11.64 18.24
CA VAL A 326 26.78 -10.32 18.91
C VAL A 326 27.25 -10.42 20.37
N ALA A 327 26.89 -11.47 21.12
CA ALA A 327 27.28 -11.64 22.52
C ALA A 327 28.80 -11.81 22.71
N THR A 328 29.49 -12.43 21.76
CA THR A 328 30.92 -12.72 21.85
C THR A 328 31.82 -11.70 21.13
N GLY A 329 31.34 -11.12 20.05
CA GLY A 329 32.10 -10.23 19.16
C GLY A 329 31.55 -8.81 19.00
N GLY A 330 30.43 -8.49 19.64
CA GLY A 330 29.77 -7.18 19.51
C GLY A 330 29.31 -6.93 18.08
N ASP A 331 29.65 -5.80 17.52
CA ASP A 331 29.29 -5.35 16.19
C ASP A 331 30.11 -5.96 15.05
N LYS A 332 31.18 -6.72 15.41
CA LYS A 332 32.16 -7.21 14.42
C LYS A 332 31.53 -7.95 13.24
N VAL A 333 30.49 -8.75 13.47
CA VAL A 333 29.80 -9.49 12.38
C VAL A 333 29.22 -8.54 11.35
N PHE A 334 28.69 -7.40 11.76
CA PHE A 334 28.07 -6.40 10.87
C PHE A 334 29.12 -5.57 10.15
N VAL A 335 30.17 -5.16 10.86
CA VAL A 335 31.30 -4.41 10.31
C VAL A 335 32.03 -5.23 9.25
N ASP A 336 32.34 -6.51 9.54
CA ASP A 336 33.00 -7.41 8.58
C ASP A 336 32.14 -7.62 7.32
N LEU A 337 30.81 -7.75 7.44
CA LEU A 337 29.91 -7.90 6.29
C LEU A 337 29.82 -6.61 5.47
N LEU A 338 29.75 -5.44 6.12
CA LEU A 338 29.73 -4.14 5.45
C LEU A 338 31.03 -3.90 4.67
N ASP A 339 32.17 -4.15 5.28
CA ASP A 339 33.47 -4.01 4.63
C ASP A 339 33.59 -4.97 3.45
N LYS A 340 33.32 -6.27 3.64
CA LYS A 340 33.44 -7.30 2.62
C LYS A 340 32.53 -7.06 1.42
N TYR A 341 31.24 -6.86 1.66
CA TYR A 341 30.24 -6.85 0.59
C TYR A 341 30.03 -5.47 -0.06
N VAL A 342 30.39 -4.38 0.63
CA VAL A 342 30.12 -3.03 0.15
C VAL A 342 31.43 -2.25 -0.11
N LEU A 343 32.28 -2.05 0.90
CA LEU A 343 33.46 -1.18 0.74
C LEU A 343 34.56 -1.79 -0.12
N GLN A 344 34.82 -3.10 0.03
CA GLN A 344 35.82 -3.82 -0.73
C GLN A 344 35.32 -4.28 -2.10
N ASN A 345 34.05 -4.04 -2.42
CA ASN A 345 33.40 -4.55 -3.62
C ASN A 345 33.54 -3.54 -4.76
N GLY A 346 34.19 -3.98 -5.85
CA GLY A 346 34.38 -3.19 -7.07
C GLY A 346 33.14 -3.08 -7.95
N HIS A 347 32.18 -4.01 -7.83
CA HIS A 347 30.95 -3.97 -8.61
C HIS A 347 29.96 -2.96 -8.01
N ARG A 348 30.24 -1.68 -8.25
CA ARG A 348 29.45 -0.55 -7.80
C ARG A 348 29.07 0.35 -8.96
N ALA A 349 27.79 0.61 -9.14
CA ALA A 349 27.26 1.57 -10.08
C ALA A 349 26.81 2.85 -9.37
N THR A 350 27.22 4.01 -9.91
CA THR A 350 26.61 5.30 -9.58
C THR A 350 25.63 5.64 -10.70
N VAL A 351 24.32 5.68 -10.37
CA VAL A 351 23.25 5.97 -11.32
C VAL A 351 22.70 7.36 -11.06
N ALA A 352 22.85 8.25 -12.05
CA ALA A 352 22.27 9.60 -12.02
C ALA A 352 21.15 9.72 -13.06
N LEU A 353 19.94 10.05 -12.65
CA LEU A 353 18.83 10.33 -13.55
C LEU A 353 18.47 11.80 -13.48
N VAL A 354 18.58 12.48 -14.63
CA VAL A 354 18.22 13.89 -14.76
C VAL A 354 16.82 14.06 -15.36
N PRO A 355 16.09 15.13 -15.01
CA PRO A 355 14.75 15.38 -15.57
C PRO A 355 14.84 15.73 -17.04
N GLU A 356 13.97 15.13 -17.86
CA GLU A 356 13.77 15.46 -19.28
C GLU A 356 12.30 15.86 -19.49
N PRO A 357 12.00 17.17 -19.53
CA PRO A 357 10.63 17.67 -19.65
C PRO A 357 9.89 17.22 -20.92
N THR A 358 10.64 16.94 -21.97
CA THR A 358 10.07 16.52 -23.27
C THR A 358 9.94 15.00 -23.40
N LYS A 359 10.45 14.21 -22.47
CA LYS A 359 10.54 12.76 -22.61
C LYS A 359 9.18 12.07 -22.79
N ALA A 360 8.18 12.44 -22.00
CA ALA A 360 6.85 11.85 -22.11
C ALA A 360 6.21 12.17 -23.47
N ALA A 361 6.32 13.44 -23.91
CA ALA A 361 5.81 13.87 -25.22
C ALA A 361 6.56 13.17 -26.37
N ARG A 362 7.89 13.05 -26.28
CA ARG A 362 8.71 12.38 -27.28
C ARG A 362 8.37 10.88 -27.39
N ILE A 363 8.20 10.19 -26.29
CA ILE A 363 7.79 8.77 -26.29
C ILE A 363 6.43 8.61 -26.97
N GLN A 364 5.49 9.50 -26.68
CA GLN A 364 4.17 9.48 -27.31
C GLN A 364 4.24 9.82 -28.81
N GLU A 365 5.06 10.78 -29.20
CA GLU A 365 5.27 11.13 -30.63
C GLU A 365 5.92 9.97 -31.39
N GLU A 366 6.90 9.28 -30.80
CA GLU A 366 7.52 8.08 -31.37
C GLU A 366 6.47 6.99 -31.65
N GLU A 367 5.57 6.73 -30.69
CA GLU A 367 4.44 5.80 -30.83
C GLU A 367 3.45 6.27 -31.91
N ASP A 368 3.08 7.54 -31.93
CA ASP A 368 2.16 8.11 -32.91
C ASP A 368 2.74 7.99 -34.34
N VAL A 369 4.05 8.24 -34.51
CA VAL A 369 4.76 8.09 -35.81
C VAL A 369 4.79 6.64 -36.25
N GLU A 370 5.08 5.70 -35.34
CA GLU A 370 5.06 4.27 -35.63
C GLU A 370 3.66 3.80 -36.07
N LEU A 371 2.62 4.18 -35.34
CA LEU A 371 1.24 3.83 -35.66
C LEU A 371 0.77 4.47 -36.97
N GLN A 372 1.22 5.70 -37.29
CA GLN A 372 0.98 6.33 -38.60
C GLN A 372 1.65 5.55 -39.73
N ALA A 373 2.90 5.09 -39.54
CA ALA A 373 3.61 4.27 -40.51
C ALA A 373 2.91 2.93 -40.73
N VAL A 374 2.50 2.25 -39.70
CA VAL A 374 1.69 1.01 -39.79
C VAL A 374 0.39 1.29 -40.55
N THR A 375 -0.32 2.37 -40.18
CA THR A 375 -1.57 2.78 -40.80
C THR A 375 -1.39 3.06 -42.31
N ALA A 376 -0.30 3.73 -42.70
CA ALA A 376 -0.01 4.04 -44.11
C ALA A 376 0.38 2.81 -44.92
N ALA A 377 0.98 1.80 -44.27
CA ALA A 377 1.40 0.55 -44.94
C ALA A 377 0.21 -0.41 -45.16
N LEU A 378 -0.89 -0.28 -44.43
CA LEU A 378 -2.06 -1.12 -44.58
C LEU A 378 -2.87 -0.75 -45.82
N SER A 379 -3.16 -1.73 -46.68
CA SER A 379 -4.17 -1.62 -47.74
C SER A 379 -5.59 -1.55 -47.17
N ALA A 380 -6.56 -1.17 -47.98
CA ALA A 380 -7.96 -1.19 -47.58
C ALA A 380 -8.41 -2.61 -47.13
N ASP A 381 -7.96 -3.66 -47.81
CA ASP A 381 -8.23 -5.03 -47.42
C ASP A 381 -7.51 -5.39 -46.09
N GLY A 382 -6.30 -4.91 -45.89
CA GLY A 382 -5.55 -5.09 -44.62
C GLY A 382 -6.27 -4.42 -43.43
N ARG A 383 -6.84 -3.24 -43.62
CA ARG A 383 -7.65 -2.54 -42.58
C ARG A 383 -8.94 -3.30 -42.28
N ALA A 384 -9.63 -3.79 -43.30
CA ALA A 384 -10.84 -4.62 -43.13
C ALA A 384 -10.51 -5.91 -42.37
N ALA A 385 -9.43 -6.58 -42.72
CA ALA A 385 -8.95 -7.76 -42.01
C ALA A 385 -8.60 -7.50 -40.54
N LEU A 386 -8.00 -6.34 -40.23
CA LEU A 386 -7.71 -5.94 -38.86
C LEU A 386 -9.00 -5.71 -38.04
N VAL A 387 -9.99 -5.07 -38.62
CA VAL A 387 -11.30 -4.87 -37.99
C VAL A 387 -11.98 -6.22 -37.74
N GLU A 388 -11.98 -7.12 -38.74
CA GLU A 388 -12.53 -8.47 -38.60
C GLU A 388 -11.82 -9.27 -37.49
N ALA A 389 -10.47 -9.28 -37.49
CA ALA A 389 -9.69 -9.95 -36.45
C ALA A 389 -9.97 -9.38 -35.05
N THR A 390 -10.09 -8.05 -34.93
CA THR A 390 -10.41 -7.40 -33.65
C THR A 390 -11.82 -7.75 -33.19
N SER A 391 -12.78 -7.80 -34.11
CA SER A 391 -14.16 -8.19 -33.82
C SER A 391 -14.24 -9.67 -33.41
N ALA A 392 -13.51 -10.55 -34.11
CA ALA A 392 -13.40 -11.97 -33.76
C ALA A 392 -12.79 -12.20 -32.40
N LEU A 393 -11.72 -11.43 -32.06
CA LEU A 393 -11.10 -11.48 -30.72
C LEU A 393 -12.09 -11.07 -29.62
N ARG A 394 -12.84 -10.00 -29.83
CA ARG A 394 -13.88 -9.57 -28.87
C ARG A 394 -14.98 -10.60 -28.71
N ALA A 395 -15.42 -11.20 -29.81
CA ALA A 395 -16.41 -12.25 -29.77
C ALA A 395 -15.91 -13.48 -29.00
N ALA A 396 -14.61 -13.84 -29.19
CA ALA A 396 -14.00 -14.94 -28.46
C ALA A 396 -13.86 -14.61 -26.95
N GLN A 397 -13.50 -13.37 -26.59
CA GLN A 397 -13.42 -12.92 -25.21
C GLN A 397 -14.80 -12.88 -24.52
N ALA A 398 -15.86 -12.60 -25.26
CA ALA A 398 -17.22 -12.54 -24.74
C ALA A 398 -17.95 -13.91 -24.81
N ALA A 399 -17.36 -14.89 -25.45
CA ALA A 399 -17.96 -16.22 -25.57
C ALA A 399 -18.03 -16.91 -24.21
N PRO A 400 -19.18 -17.49 -23.83
CA PRO A 400 -19.26 -18.28 -22.61
C PRO A 400 -18.38 -19.54 -22.73
N ASP A 401 -17.80 -19.93 -21.60
CA ASP A 401 -17.07 -21.19 -21.52
C ASP A 401 -17.98 -22.38 -21.77
N ASP A 402 -17.39 -23.46 -22.26
CA ASP A 402 -18.10 -24.72 -22.53
C ASP A 402 -18.70 -25.27 -21.21
N PRO A 403 -20.03 -25.48 -21.15
CA PRO A 403 -20.73 -26.01 -19.98
C PRO A 403 -20.18 -27.37 -19.49
N GLU A 404 -19.70 -28.23 -20.40
CA GLU A 404 -19.09 -29.51 -20.03
C GLU A 404 -17.75 -29.33 -19.31
N ASN A 405 -16.99 -28.33 -19.68
CA ASN A 405 -15.73 -27.99 -19.01
C ASN A 405 -15.97 -27.28 -17.67
N LEU A 406 -16.96 -26.39 -17.60
CA LEU A 406 -17.36 -25.76 -16.34
C LEU A 406 -17.86 -26.77 -15.32
N ALA A 407 -18.58 -27.84 -15.76
CA ALA A 407 -19.09 -28.88 -14.89
C ALA A 407 -17.96 -29.73 -14.22
N LYS A 408 -16.73 -29.68 -14.73
CA LYS A 408 -15.57 -30.37 -14.14
C LYS A 408 -14.96 -29.61 -12.97
N LEU A 409 -15.25 -28.31 -12.84
CA LEU A 409 -14.73 -27.50 -11.75
C LEU A 409 -15.54 -27.74 -10.48
N PRO A 410 -14.89 -27.90 -9.31
CA PRO A 410 -15.59 -27.95 -8.05
C PRO A 410 -16.29 -26.62 -7.77
N VAL A 411 -17.56 -26.67 -7.45
CA VAL A 411 -18.38 -25.48 -7.20
C VAL A 411 -18.92 -25.54 -5.78
N LEU A 412 -18.64 -24.51 -4.98
CA LEU A 412 -19.31 -24.31 -3.70
C LEU A 412 -20.77 -23.91 -3.94
N SER A 413 -21.62 -24.32 -3.01
CA SER A 413 -23.02 -23.89 -2.96
C SER A 413 -23.24 -22.95 -1.77
N THR A 414 -24.33 -22.21 -1.77
CA THR A 414 -24.72 -21.39 -0.62
C THR A 414 -25.05 -22.23 0.61
N ALA A 415 -25.29 -23.55 0.45
CA ALA A 415 -25.50 -24.48 1.55
C ALA A 415 -24.20 -24.83 2.31
N ASP A 416 -23.05 -24.63 1.67
CA ASP A 416 -21.72 -24.87 2.26
C ASP A 416 -21.24 -23.68 3.12
N LEU A 417 -22.01 -22.58 3.14
CA LEU A 417 -21.66 -21.39 3.89
C LEU A 417 -22.23 -21.42 5.32
N ASP A 418 -21.42 -21.05 6.28
CA ASP A 418 -21.89 -20.86 7.65
C ASP A 418 -22.96 -19.77 7.71
N ARG A 419 -24.10 -20.08 8.32
CA ARG A 419 -25.18 -19.10 8.49
C ARG A 419 -24.91 -18.13 9.62
N ALA A 420 -24.24 -18.57 10.70
CA ALA A 420 -23.87 -17.74 11.83
C ALA A 420 -22.64 -16.89 11.50
N VAL A 421 -22.64 -15.65 11.98
CA VAL A 421 -21.40 -14.85 11.97
C VAL A 421 -20.37 -15.48 12.90
N GLN A 422 -19.11 -15.39 12.52
CA GLN A 422 -18.02 -15.71 13.44
C GLN A 422 -18.12 -14.80 14.68
N PRO A 423 -18.10 -15.34 15.90
CA PRO A 423 -18.16 -14.53 17.11
C PRO A 423 -17.09 -13.45 17.11
N ALA A 424 -17.42 -12.28 17.62
CA ALA A 424 -16.40 -11.28 17.92
C ALA A 424 -15.39 -11.86 18.92
N ALA A 425 -14.19 -11.28 18.98
CA ALA A 425 -13.25 -11.64 20.02
C ALA A 425 -13.91 -11.47 21.40
N PRO A 426 -13.74 -12.43 22.31
CA PRO A 426 -14.23 -12.27 23.68
C PRO A 426 -13.73 -10.92 24.23
N THR A 427 -14.64 -10.10 24.72
CA THR A 427 -14.33 -8.75 25.18
C THR A 427 -14.88 -8.57 26.59
N GLU A 428 -13.97 -8.33 27.53
CA GLU A 428 -14.35 -7.81 28.85
C GLU A 428 -14.32 -6.28 28.78
N VAL A 429 -15.46 -5.65 29.06
CA VAL A 429 -15.59 -4.19 29.03
C VAL A 429 -15.65 -3.69 30.46
N SER A 430 -14.76 -2.79 30.84
CA SER A 430 -14.72 -2.18 32.17
C SER A 430 -14.65 -0.66 32.05
N GLU A 431 -15.46 0.02 32.83
CA GLU A 431 -15.40 1.49 32.99
C GLU A 431 -14.46 1.82 34.16
N LEU A 432 -13.46 2.64 33.89
CA LEU A 432 -12.44 3.07 34.84
C LEU A 432 -12.70 4.52 35.26
N SER A 433 -12.98 4.76 36.54
CA SER A 433 -13.10 6.11 37.07
C SER A 433 -11.74 6.78 37.16
N LEU A 434 -11.65 8.05 36.74
CA LEU A 434 -10.43 8.83 36.76
C LEU A 434 -10.31 9.69 38.04
N GLU A 435 -9.10 9.86 38.56
CA GLU A 435 -8.82 10.82 39.62
C GLU A 435 -9.00 12.23 39.04
N GLY A 436 -9.97 12.99 39.62
CA GLY A 436 -10.34 14.32 39.11
C GLY A 436 -11.65 14.38 38.34
N GLY A 437 -12.30 13.24 38.10
CA GLY A 437 -13.59 13.12 37.42
C GLY A 437 -13.47 12.63 35.98
N GLY A 438 -14.59 12.14 35.42
CA GLY A 438 -14.61 11.50 34.12
C GLY A 438 -14.33 9.99 34.17
N SER A 439 -14.33 9.35 32.99
CA SER A 439 -14.09 7.91 32.89
C SER A 439 -13.32 7.53 31.63
N ALA A 440 -12.66 6.38 31.67
CA ALA A 440 -12.05 5.73 30.51
C ALA A 440 -12.62 4.32 30.38
N THR A 441 -12.68 3.79 29.17
CA THR A 441 -13.13 2.44 28.89
C THR A 441 -11.93 1.51 28.67
N LEU A 442 -11.94 0.37 29.35
CA LEU A 442 -10.99 -0.72 29.11
C LEU A 442 -11.69 -1.86 28.37
N LEU A 443 -11.11 -2.26 27.25
CA LEU A 443 -11.49 -3.45 26.47
C LEU A 443 -10.37 -4.48 26.59
N ALA A 444 -10.64 -5.63 27.18
CA ALA A 444 -9.66 -6.71 27.33
C ALA A 444 -10.09 -7.93 26.53
N HIS A 445 -9.17 -8.44 25.70
CA HIS A 445 -9.38 -9.59 24.84
C HIS A 445 -8.36 -10.67 25.18
N GLU A 446 -8.80 -11.73 25.85
CA GLU A 446 -7.94 -12.89 26.10
C GLU A 446 -7.88 -13.73 24.83
N LEU A 447 -6.73 -13.69 24.15
CA LEU A 447 -6.46 -14.31 22.86
C LEU A 447 -5.10 -15.03 22.86
N PRO A 448 -4.91 -16.06 22.03
CA PRO A 448 -3.64 -16.81 21.97
C PRO A 448 -2.56 -15.97 21.24
N THR A 449 -1.93 -15.03 21.95
CA THR A 449 -0.96 -14.07 21.40
C THR A 449 0.50 -14.52 21.51
N ASP A 450 0.73 -15.71 22.03
CA ASP A 450 2.08 -16.29 22.16
C ASP A 450 3.03 -15.40 22.98
N GLY A 451 2.55 -14.90 24.11
CA GLY A 451 3.31 -14.06 25.03
C GLY A 451 3.42 -12.58 24.61
N ILE A 452 2.72 -12.15 23.57
CA ILE A 452 2.73 -10.76 23.12
C ILE A 452 1.50 -10.01 23.65
N VAL A 453 1.71 -8.83 24.21
CA VAL A 453 0.68 -7.84 24.53
C VAL A 453 0.56 -6.87 23.37
N TYR A 454 -0.65 -6.74 22.81
CA TYR A 454 -1.03 -5.69 21.89
C TYR A 454 -1.85 -4.63 22.61
N LEU A 455 -1.47 -3.40 22.45
CA LEU A 455 -2.07 -2.23 23.08
C LEU A 455 -2.52 -1.25 22.00
N ASP A 456 -3.80 -0.88 22.01
CA ASP A 456 -4.32 0.27 21.30
C ASP A 456 -4.95 1.23 22.31
N ILE A 457 -4.63 2.52 22.20
CA ILE A 457 -5.18 3.59 23.02
C ILE A 457 -5.87 4.57 22.08
N ALA A 458 -7.14 4.87 22.32
CA ALA A 458 -7.88 5.87 21.56
C ALA A 458 -8.16 7.07 22.46
N LEU A 459 -7.62 8.22 22.11
CA LEU A 459 -7.88 9.51 22.77
C LEU A 459 -8.85 10.32 21.89
N PRO A 460 -9.95 10.89 22.47
CA PRO A 460 -10.89 11.68 21.68
C PRO A 460 -10.25 12.88 21.02
N MET A 461 -10.51 13.10 19.72
CA MET A 461 -10.02 14.28 18.98
C MET A 461 -11.04 15.42 18.95
N ASP A 462 -12.12 15.31 19.69
CA ASP A 462 -13.25 16.22 19.64
C ASP A 462 -12.96 17.63 20.16
N ARG A 463 -11.81 17.83 20.78
CA ARG A 463 -11.34 19.13 21.30
C ARG A 463 -10.36 19.84 20.35
N VAL A 464 -9.93 19.16 19.28
CA VAL A 464 -9.10 19.78 18.24
C VAL A 464 -9.99 20.65 17.35
N ALA A 465 -9.58 21.89 17.12
CA ALA A 465 -10.30 22.79 16.22
C ALA A 465 -10.20 22.30 14.77
N MET A 466 -11.28 22.44 13.98
CA MET A 466 -11.33 22.00 12.59
C MET A 466 -10.18 22.55 11.73
N GLU A 467 -9.77 23.78 12.00
CA GLU A 467 -8.64 24.45 11.29
C GLU A 467 -7.28 23.86 11.62
N ASP A 468 -7.18 23.07 12.70
CA ASP A 468 -5.95 22.41 13.15
C ASP A 468 -5.89 20.94 12.66
N VAL A 469 -7.00 20.34 12.30
CA VAL A 469 -7.09 18.94 11.84
C VAL A 469 -6.09 18.60 10.71
N PRO A 470 -5.85 19.47 9.69
CA PRO A 470 -4.87 19.18 8.64
C PRO A 470 -3.43 19.00 9.13
N TYR A 471 -3.11 19.48 10.34
CA TYR A 471 -1.78 19.37 10.94
C TYR A 471 -1.60 18.14 11.84
N LEU A 472 -2.66 17.35 12.08
CA LEU A 472 -2.59 16.14 12.89
C LEU A 472 -1.57 15.11 12.38
N PRO A 473 -1.45 14.86 11.06
CA PRO A 473 -0.42 13.95 10.57
C PRO A 473 1.01 14.42 10.88
N LEU A 474 1.27 15.73 10.78
CA LEU A 474 2.56 16.30 11.16
C LEU A 474 2.83 16.11 12.66
N LEU A 475 1.88 16.48 13.53
CA LEU A 475 2.00 16.30 14.97
C LEU A 475 2.24 14.84 15.35
N SER A 476 1.51 13.90 14.72
CA SER A 476 1.69 12.45 14.94
C SER A 476 3.11 12.00 14.60
N SER A 477 3.63 12.46 13.46
CA SER A 477 4.98 12.13 13.01
C SER A 477 6.05 12.70 13.96
N MET A 478 5.87 13.94 14.42
CA MET A 478 6.78 14.57 15.39
C MET A 478 6.78 13.84 16.73
N MET A 479 5.60 13.55 17.28
CA MET A 479 5.48 12.85 18.57
C MET A 479 6.03 11.44 18.54
N SER A 480 6.02 10.79 17.36
CA SER A 480 6.59 9.44 17.18
C SER A 480 8.10 9.42 16.91
N SER A 481 8.72 10.57 16.62
CA SER A 481 10.09 10.59 16.08
C SER A 481 11.04 11.49 16.86
N PHE A 482 10.53 12.39 17.72
CA PHE A 482 11.37 13.38 18.40
C PHE A 482 11.83 12.86 19.76
N GLY A 483 12.86 13.47 20.29
CA GLY A 483 13.39 13.19 21.63
C GLY A 483 12.49 13.71 22.74
N THR A 484 12.82 13.34 23.96
CA THR A 484 12.15 13.75 25.20
C THR A 484 12.93 14.85 25.91
N SER A 485 12.45 15.27 27.07
CA SER A 485 13.19 16.25 27.91
C SER A 485 14.55 15.74 28.40
N THR A 486 14.79 14.43 28.39
CA THR A 486 15.98 13.77 28.93
C THR A 486 16.80 12.98 27.91
N GLU A 487 16.24 12.68 26.74
CA GLU A 487 16.87 11.86 25.71
C GLU A 487 16.71 12.54 24.35
N ASP A 488 17.77 12.52 23.55
CA ASP A 488 17.67 12.93 22.16
C ASP A 488 16.82 11.95 21.32
N GLU A 489 16.48 12.32 20.08
CA GLU A 489 15.63 11.50 19.20
C GLU A 489 16.24 10.13 18.92
N THR A 490 17.57 10.04 18.82
CA THR A 490 18.27 8.79 18.52
C THR A 490 18.17 7.83 19.71
N THR A 491 18.48 8.31 20.90
CA THR A 491 18.44 7.53 22.13
C THR A 491 17.03 7.06 22.46
N PHE A 492 16.03 7.96 22.32
CA PHE A 492 14.63 7.63 22.60
C PHE A 492 14.07 6.61 21.59
N SER A 493 14.31 6.82 20.29
CA SER A 493 13.87 5.88 19.24
C SER A 493 14.46 4.48 19.45
N ARG A 494 15.77 4.38 19.69
CA ARG A 494 16.44 3.09 19.98
C ARG A 494 15.86 2.41 21.21
N ARG A 495 15.53 3.17 22.26
CA ARG A 495 14.91 2.61 23.46
C ARG A 495 13.51 2.09 23.20
N VAL A 496 12.70 2.78 22.37
CA VAL A 496 11.40 2.29 21.91
C VAL A 496 11.56 0.98 21.15
N ASP A 497 12.48 0.93 20.19
CA ASP A 497 12.72 -0.24 19.36
C ASP A 497 13.32 -1.42 20.16
N ALA A 498 14.20 -1.14 21.12
CA ALA A 498 14.79 -2.18 21.98
C ALA A 498 13.78 -2.78 22.97
N GLN A 499 12.76 -2.01 23.42
CA GLN A 499 11.86 -2.46 24.49
C GLN A 499 10.47 -2.83 24.01
N THR A 500 10.13 -2.52 22.77
CA THR A 500 8.81 -2.82 22.16
C THR A 500 8.97 -3.51 20.82
N GLY A 501 7.88 -4.02 20.29
CA GLY A 501 7.79 -4.50 18.91
C GLY A 501 7.27 -3.40 17.95
N GLY A 502 7.41 -2.14 18.35
CA GLY A 502 6.95 -0.94 17.68
C GLY A 502 5.87 -0.20 18.48
N LEU A 503 5.94 1.12 18.45
CA LEU A 503 4.97 2.04 19.06
C LEU A 503 4.76 3.20 18.09
N GLY A 504 3.51 3.50 17.76
CA GLY A 504 3.17 4.56 16.82
C GLY A 504 1.83 5.20 17.13
N MET A 505 1.57 6.35 16.51
CA MET A 505 0.32 7.07 16.72
C MET A 505 -0.17 7.78 15.46
N GLY A 506 -1.46 8.08 15.44
CA GLY A 506 -2.07 8.83 14.33
C GLY A 506 -3.57 9.04 14.49
N PRO A 507 -4.14 9.99 13.76
CA PRO A 507 -5.57 10.24 13.75
C PRO A 507 -6.32 9.10 13.07
N GLN A 508 -7.49 8.76 13.59
CA GLN A 508 -8.44 7.85 12.98
C GLN A 508 -9.83 8.45 13.03
N THR A 509 -10.45 8.57 11.86
CA THR A 509 -11.83 9.07 11.72
C THR A 509 -12.69 8.02 11.03
N MET A 510 -13.94 7.89 11.45
CA MET A 510 -14.87 6.94 10.90
C MET A 510 -16.26 7.52 10.92
N ALA A 511 -17.04 7.28 9.88
CA ALA A 511 -18.45 7.57 9.90
C ALA A 511 -19.18 6.59 10.84
N VAL A 512 -20.17 7.08 11.58
CA VAL A 512 -21.01 6.28 12.48
C VAL A 512 -22.22 5.75 11.70
N PRO A 513 -22.55 4.44 11.79
CA PRO A 513 -23.70 3.87 11.13
C PRO A 513 -25.01 4.61 11.44
N GLY A 514 -25.82 4.85 10.42
CA GLY A 514 -27.12 5.53 10.56
C GLY A 514 -27.06 7.05 10.77
N ARG A 515 -25.87 7.63 10.99
CA ARG A 515 -25.67 9.06 11.23
C ARG A 515 -24.74 9.74 10.21
N ALA A 516 -24.13 8.98 9.33
CA ALA A 516 -23.04 9.42 8.44
C ALA A 516 -23.44 10.45 7.37
N TRP A 517 -24.70 10.71 7.19
CA TRP A 517 -25.28 11.39 6.02
C TRP A 517 -25.50 12.88 6.17
N THR A 518 -25.57 13.37 7.39
CA THR A 518 -25.82 14.78 7.64
C THR A 518 -24.51 15.55 7.55
N VAL A 519 -24.40 16.35 6.48
CA VAL A 519 -23.32 17.33 6.36
C VAL A 519 -23.42 18.32 7.54
N GLY A 520 -22.48 18.23 8.49
CA GLY A 520 -22.46 19.09 9.67
C GLY A 520 -22.90 18.42 10.98
N ASP A 521 -23.32 17.14 10.95
CA ASP A 521 -23.61 16.42 12.17
C ASP A 521 -22.34 15.72 12.69
N ARG A 522 -21.78 16.27 13.76
CA ARG A 522 -20.62 15.73 14.44
C ARG A 522 -20.89 14.36 15.08
N ASP A 523 -22.13 14.11 15.51
CA ASP A 523 -22.54 12.81 16.07
C ASP A 523 -22.49 11.69 15.01
N GLY A 524 -22.35 12.05 13.75
CA GLY A 524 -22.08 11.12 12.64
C GLY A 524 -20.60 10.74 12.44
N LEU A 525 -19.69 11.29 13.25
CA LEU A 525 -18.23 11.04 13.12
C LEU A 525 -17.66 10.53 14.45
N SER A 526 -17.03 9.35 14.40
CA SER A 526 -16.16 8.82 15.45
C SER A 526 -14.72 9.24 15.14
N SER A 527 -14.09 10.02 16.00
CA SER A 527 -12.76 10.57 15.78
C SER A 527 -11.85 10.40 17.00
N TYR A 528 -10.76 9.66 16.81
CA TYR A 528 -9.80 9.36 17.87
C TYR A 528 -8.37 9.50 17.39
N TRP A 529 -7.50 9.94 18.26
CA TRP A 529 -6.08 9.78 18.10
C TRP A 529 -5.68 8.44 18.68
N MET A 530 -5.23 7.57 17.78
CA MET A 530 -4.84 6.21 18.14
C MET A 530 -3.36 6.15 18.47
N VAL A 531 -3.02 5.49 19.59
CA VAL A 531 -1.65 5.06 19.90
C VAL A 531 -1.66 3.54 19.91
N SER A 532 -0.84 2.91 19.09
CA SER A 532 -0.79 1.46 18.95
C SER A 532 0.63 0.94 19.15
N GLY A 533 0.75 -0.14 19.92
CA GLY A 533 2.04 -0.75 20.17
C GLY A 533 1.93 -2.20 20.61
N LYS A 534 3.07 -2.87 20.67
CA LYS A 534 3.16 -4.25 21.14
C LYS A 534 4.47 -4.49 21.88
N ALA A 535 4.43 -5.40 22.85
CA ALA A 535 5.62 -5.87 23.55
C ALA A 535 5.41 -7.30 24.06
N THR A 536 6.47 -7.95 24.53
CA THR A 536 6.29 -9.20 25.31
C THR A 536 5.62 -8.92 26.65
N GLY A 537 4.93 -9.88 27.22
CA GLY A 537 4.28 -9.74 28.54
C GLY A 537 5.23 -9.27 29.64
N ALA A 538 6.51 -9.68 29.57
CA ALA A 538 7.57 -9.23 30.48
C ALA A 538 7.91 -7.74 30.34
N ARG A 539 7.73 -7.16 29.14
CA ARG A 539 8.00 -5.75 28.80
C ARG A 539 6.71 -4.90 28.72
N ALA A 540 5.58 -5.40 29.17
CA ALA A 540 4.32 -4.64 29.19
C ALA A 540 4.47 -3.29 29.89
N GLY A 541 5.16 -3.23 31.04
CA GLY A 541 5.43 -2.00 31.76
C GLY A 541 6.21 -0.97 30.94
N SER A 542 7.21 -1.42 30.18
CA SER A 542 7.97 -0.55 29.26
C SER A 542 7.07 0.00 28.15
N LEU A 543 6.19 -0.82 27.59
CA LEU A 543 5.25 -0.40 26.53
C LEU A 543 4.36 0.76 27.01
N PHE A 544 3.72 0.61 28.17
CA PHE A 544 2.88 1.65 28.75
C PHE A 544 3.69 2.90 29.15
N GLY A 545 4.86 2.72 29.75
CA GLY A 545 5.73 3.83 30.14
C GLY A 545 6.21 4.63 28.94
N LEU A 546 6.63 3.95 27.85
CA LEU A 546 7.06 4.61 26.61
C LEU A 546 5.89 5.29 25.89
N ALA A 547 4.69 4.69 25.88
CA ALA A 547 3.50 5.33 25.34
C ALA A 547 3.14 6.60 26.10
N ALA A 548 3.18 6.58 27.43
CA ALA A 548 2.96 7.77 28.25
C ALA A 548 4.03 8.85 27.99
N GLN A 549 5.29 8.46 27.94
CA GLN A 549 6.40 9.38 27.69
C GLN A 549 6.34 10.00 26.28
N MET A 550 6.01 9.21 25.27
CA MET A 550 5.81 9.68 23.89
C MET A 550 4.68 10.71 23.80
N LEU A 551 3.62 10.54 24.58
CA LEU A 551 2.49 11.47 24.61
C LEU A 551 2.83 12.75 25.38
N THR A 552 3.47 12.65 26.54
CA THR A 552 3.55 13.75 27.52
C THR A 552 4.89 14.49 27.56
N ASP A 553 6.01 13.85 27.13
CA ASP A 553 7.37 14.38 27.34
C ASP A 553 8.13 14.69 26.05
N VAL A 554 7.61 14.32 24.87
CA VAL A 554 8.29 14.62 23.61
C VAL A 554 8.42 16.13 23.40
N GLN A 555 9.61 16.57 23.01
CA GLN A 555 9.94 17.98 22.80
C GLN A 555 9.74 18.39 21.35
N LEU A 556 8.75 19.22 21.05
CA LEU A 556 8.37 19.59 19.68
C LEU A 556 9.25 20.70 19.08
N ASP A 557 10.04 21.41 19.87
CA ASP A 557 10.81 22.58 19.42
C ASP A 557 12.11 22.16 18.70
N ASN A 558 11.96 21.68 17.46
CA ASN A 558 13.09 21.38 16.57
C ASN A 558 12.77 21.76 15.12
N PRO A 559 12.90 23.06 14.75
CA PRO A 559 12.52 23.55 13.42
C PRO A 559 13.29 22.88 12.27
N SER A 560 14.58 22.57 12.48
CA SER A 560 15.40 21.93 11.44
C SER A 560 14.86 20.55 11.08
N ARG A 561 14.49 19.77 12.08
CA ARG A 561 13.94 18.44 11.91
C ARG A 561 12.55 18.47 11.27
N VAL A 562 11.71 19.45 11.63
CA VAL A 562 10.39 19.64 11.02
C VAL A 562 10.48 19.99 9.54
N VAL A 563 11.42 20.88 9.18
CA VAL A 563 11.67 21.22 7.76
C VAL A 563 12.09 19.98 6.97
N GLU A 564 12.94 19.14 7.52
CA GLU A 564 13.36 17.88 6.91
C GLU A 564 12.17 16.92 6.73
N MET A 565 11.39 16.67 7.78
CA MET A 565 10.22 15.79 7.74
C MET A 565 9.18 16.27 6.71
N LEU A 566 8.88 17.57 6.69
CA LEU A 566 7.94 18.14 5.74
C LEU A 566 8.46 18.07 4.31
N THR A 567 9.75 18.27 4.08
CA THR A 567 10.38 18.10 2.76
C THR A 567 10.19 16.68 2.24
N GLN A 568 10.44 15.67 3.09
CA GLN A 568 10.21 14.27 2.75
C GLN A 568 8.72 13.98 2.50
N THR A 569 7.84 14.50 3.35
CA THR A 569 6.38 14.31 3.24
C THR A 569 5.87 14.87 1.91
N VAL A 570 6.22 16.11 1.57
CA VAL A 570 5.84 16.73 0.28
C VAL A 570 6.35 15.90 -0.90
N SER A 571 7.63 15.51 -0.89
CA SER A 571 8.22 14.68 -1.95
C SER A 571 7.52 13.33 -2.11
N ALA A 572 7.14 12.69 -1.00
CA ALA A 572 6.41 11.41 -1.02
C ALA A 572 4.99 11.59 -1.56
N MET A 573 4.28 12.64 -1.15
CA MET A 573 2.92 12.93 -1.63
C MET A 573 2.91 13.26 -3.13
N GLU A 574 3.85 14.05 -3.62
CA GLU A 574 4.00 14.37 -5.05
C GLU A 574 4.28 13.12 -5.88
N SER A 575 5.20 12.27 -5.45
CA SER A 575 5.48 10.99 -6.13
C SER A 575 4.25 10.08 -6.16
N SER A 576 3.48 10.04 -5.08
CA SER A 576 2.26 9.22 -4.98
C SER A 576 1.12 9.78 -5.82
N ALA A 577 0.97 11.10 -5.92
CA ALA A 577 -0.09 11.74 -6.68
C ALA A 577 -0.02 11.42 -8.19
N ALA A 578 1.19 11.25 -8.72
CA ALA A 578 1.40 10.89 -10.13
C ALA A 578 1.05 9.42 -10.45
N THR A 579 0.97 8.55 -9.46
CA THR A 579 0.92 7.09 -9.67
C THR A 579 -0.26 6.40 -8.99
N SER A 580 -1.09 7.13 -8.26
CA SER A 580 -2.19 6.58 -7.46
C SER A 580 -3.52 7.29 -7.69
N GLY A 581 -4.57 6.51 -8.01
CA GLY A 581 -5.95 7.00 -8.08
C GLY A 581 -6.56 7.38 -6.72
N SER A 582 -5.85 7.11 -5.61
CA SER A 582 -6.36 7.38 -4.25
C SER A 582 -6.68 8.87 -4.03
N TYR A 583 -5.86 9.77 -4.56
CA TYR A 583 -6.11 11.21 -4.47
C TYR A 583 -7.42 11.63 -5.12
N ALA A 584 -7.78 11.05 -6.29
CA ALA A 584 -9.07 11.31 -6.92
C ALA A 584 -10.23 10.77 -6.06
N THR A 585 -10.07 9.57 -5.50
CA THR A 585 -11.07 8.97 -4.60
C THR A 585 -11.27 9.80 -3.33
N THR A 586 -10.17 10.22 -2.70
CA THR A 586 -10.21 11.02 -1.48
C THR A 586 -10.79 12.41 -1.74
N ALA A 587 -10.43 13.06 -2.85
CA ALA A 587 -10.99 14.34 -3.25
C ALA A 587 -12.52 14.28 -3.44
N LEU A 588 -13.06 13.23 -4.08
CA LEU A 588 -14.49 13.01 -4.19
C LEU A 588 -15.14 12.70 -2.83
N GLY A 589 -14.55 11.81 -2.04
CA GLY A 589 -14.98 11.49 -0.68
C GLY A 589 -15.13 12.73 0.19
N GLY A 590 -14.17 13.63 0.09
CA GLY A 590 -14.15 14.92 0.80
C GLY A 590 -15.32 15.85 0.49
N ARG A 591 -15.98 15.63 -0.63
CA ARG A 591 -17.18 16.40 -1.04
C ARG A 591 -18.48 15.74 -0.60
N LEU A 592 -18.45 14.43 -0.36
CA LEU A 592 -19.65 13.62 -0.16
C LEU A 592 -20.01 13.43 1.32
N SER A 593 -19.03 13.46 2.24
CA SER A 593 -19.29 13.27 3.67
C SER A 593 -18.33 14.05 4.55
N LEU A 594 -18.67 14.25 5.84
CA LEU A 594 -17.76 14.88 6.81
C LEU A 594 -16.52 14.01 7.05
N ALA A 595 -16.68 12.69 7.19
CA ALA A 595 -15.56 11.77 7.35
C ALA A 595 -14.59 11.86 6.15
N GLY A 596 -15.15 11.82 4.92
CA GLY A 596 -14.35 11.99 3.72
C GLY A 596 -13.65 13.35 3.63
N HIS A 597 -14.30 14.43 4.13
CA HIS A 597 -13.67 15.74 4.19
C HIS A 597 -12.48 15.77 5.15
N VAL A 598 -12.62 15.16 6.31
CA VAL A 598 -11.51 15.03 7.27
C VAL A 598 -10.38 14.19 6.68
N ASP A 599 -10.69 13.08 6.01
CA ASP A 599 -9.68 12.26 5.33
C ASP A 599 -8.97 13.04 4.21
N GLU A 600 -9.69 13.88 3.46
CA GLU A 600 -9.14 14.68 2.37
C GLU A 600 -8.17 15.75 2.89
N ILE A 601 -8.52 16.46 3.95
CA ILE A 601 -7.64 17.48 4.52
C ILE A 601 -6.45 16.91 5.32
N MET A 602 -6.50 15.64 5.71
CA MET A 602 -5.38 14.95 6.38
C MET A 602 -4.49 14.13 5.43
N GLY A 603 -5.01 13.65 4.29
CA GLY A 603 -4.28 12.73 3.42
C GLY A 603 -4.51 12.90 1.91
N GLY A 604 -5.36 13.86 1.49
CA GLY A 604 -5.66 14.14 0.10
C GLY A 604 -4.82 15.28 -0.50
N LEU A 605 -5.38 15.91 -1.53
CA LEU A 605 -4.72 17.03 -2.21
C LEU A 605 -4.60 18.28 -1.31
N SER A 606 -5.60 18.55 -0.48
CA SER A 606 -5.54 19.65 0.50
C SER A 606 -4.49 19.40 1.57
N ALA A 607 -4.26 18.13 1.94
CA ALA A 607 -3.16 17.78 2.85
C ALA A 607 -1.79 18.09 2.25
N MET A 608 -1.62 17.85 0.95
CA MET A 608 -0.37 18.20 0.24
C MET A 608 -0.15 19.72 0.22
N ASP A 609 -1.20 20.51 -0.05
CA ASP A 609 -1.12 21.96 0.01
C ASP A 609 -0.82 22.46 1.44
N THR A 610 -1.42 21.82 2.45
CA THR A 610 -1.11 22.09 3.87
C THR A 610 0.34 21.76 4.23
N ALA A 611 0.85 20.64 3.76
CA ALA A 611 2.25 20.25 3.99
C ALA A 611 3.25 21.24 3.37
N ARG A 612 2.96 21.70 2.13
CA ARG A 612 3.74 22.76 1.48
C ARG A 612 3.68 24.09 2.26
N GLY A 613 2.49 24.46 2.71
CA GLY A 613 2.29 25.67 3.54
C GLY A 613 2.99 25.56 4.89
N ALA A 614 2.91 24.43 5.57
CA ALA A 614 3.59 24.16 6.83
C ALA A 614 5.12 24.18 6.67
N LEU A 615 5.65 23.66 5.56
CA LEU A 615 7.08 23.73 5.24
C LEU A 615 7.54 25.18 5.09
N ALA A 616 6.80 25.99 4.35
CA ALA A 616 7.09 27.42 4.21
C ALA A 616 6.98 28.15 5.56
N GLN A 617 5.97 27.82 6.37
CA GLN A 617 5.79 28.41 7.70
C GLN A 617 6.90 27.97 8.67
N ALA A 618 7.31 26.72 8.66
CA ALA A 618 8.42 26.24 9.50
C ALA A 618 9.73 26.97 9.22
N GLN A 619 9.94 27.39 7.97
CA GLN A 619 11.13 28.17 7.56
C GLN A 619 11.01 29.67 7.88
N ALA A 620 9.81 30.23 7.81
CA ALA A 620 9.61 31.68 7.93
C ALA A 620 9.13 32.13 9.33
N ASP A 621 8.29 31.34 10.01
CA ASP A 621 7.65 31.68 11.29
C ASP A 621 7.42 30.42 12.13
N TRP A 622 8.50 29.80 12.56
CA TRP A 622 8.48 28.60 13.42
C TRP A 622 7.69 28.78 14.73
N PRO A 623 7.82 29.91 15.47
CA PRO A 623 7.10 30.06 16.72
C PRO A 623 5.58 29.95 16.59
N SER A 624 5.00 30.46 15.53
CA SER A 624 3.56 30.36 15.28
C SER A 624 3.13 28.93 14.96
N LEU A 625 3.92 28.17 14.19
CA LEU A 625 3.65 26.75 13.91
C LEU A 625 3.79 25.92 15.19
N LEU A 626 4.86 26.11 15.97
CA LEU A 626 5.06 25.43 17.24
C LEU A 626 3.89 25.66 18.21
N ALA A 627 3.47 26.93 18.38
CA ALA A 627 2.34 27.27 19.25
C ALA A 627 1.03 26.58 18.83
N ARG A 628 0.81 26.38 17.51
CA ARG A 628 -0.31 25.59 17.00
C ARG A 628 -0.19 24.13 17.40
N LEU A 629 0.96 23.51 17.16
CA LEU A 629 1.20 22.09 17.47
C LEU A 629 1.08 21.79 18.95
N GLU A 630 1.60 22.67 19.82
CA GLU A 630 1.47 22.55 21.27
C GLU A 630 0.03 22.69 21.77
N ARG A 631 -0.74 23.60 21.18
CA ARG A 631 -2.18 23.75 21.48
C ARG A 631 -2.94 22.48 21.07
N MET A 632 -2.63 21.92 19.90
CA MET A 632 -3.24 20.67 19.44
C MET A 632 -2.89 19.51 20.35
N ARG A 633 -1.62 19.38 20.75
CA ARG A 633 -1.19 18.36 21.72
C ARG A 633 -1.98 18.47 23.03
N ALA A 634 -2.09 19.66 23.59
CA ALA A 634 -2.85 19.88 24.81
C ALA A 634 -4.35 19.52 24.68
N ALA A 635 -4.94 19.71 23.50
CA ALA A 635 -6.33 19.33 23.23
C ALA A 635 -6.55 17.81 23.10
N LEU A 636 -5.50 17.06 22.72
CA LEU A 636 -5.55 15.61 22.53
C LEU A 636 -5.22 14.82 23.80
N LEU A 637 -4.36 15.35 24.66
CA LEU A 637 -3.87 14.63 25.85
C LEU A 637 -4.88 14.74 26.99
N VAL A 638 -6.01 14.05 26.88
CA VAL A 638 -7.05 14.02 27.90
C VAL A 638 -7.44 12.58 28.17
N ALA A 639 -7.42 12.18 29.45
CA ALA A 639 -7.79 10.83 29.88
C ALA A 639 -9.29 10.56 29.79
N ASP A 640 -10.13 11.60 29.94
CA ASP A 640 -11.59 11.47 29.90
C ASP A 640 -12.09 11.08 28.50
N GLY A 641 -12.87 9.99 28.44
CA GLY A 641 -13.35 9.40 27.20
C GLY A 641 -12.31 8.53 26.46
N ALA A 642 -11.13 8.28 27.05
CA ALA A 642 -10.13 7.39 26.47
C ALA A 642 -10.63 5.94 26.43
N ILE A 643 -10.22 5.21 25.38
CA ILE A 643 -10.46 3.76 25.27
C ILE A 643 -9.09 3.06 25.26
N ILE A 644 -8.89 2.15 26.21
CA ILE A 644 -7.71 1.28 26.26
C ILE A 644 -8.13 -0.10 25.76
N ASN A 645 -7.49 -0.58 24.72
CA ASN A 645 -7.76 -1.88 24.13
C ASN A 645 -6.55 -2.80 24.28
N LEU A 646 -6.72 -3.94 24.93
CA LEU A 646 -5.68 -4.92 25.20
C LEU A 646 -6.03 -6.27 24.58
N SER A 647 -5.07 -6.83 23.81
CA SER A 647 -5.15 -8.21 23.35
C SER A 647 -3.92 -8.96 23.81
N ALA A 648 -4.11 -10.01 24.62
CA ALA A 648 -3.00 -10.81 25.16
C ALA A 648 -3.47 -12.20 25.58
N ASP A 649 -2.56 -13.15 25.75
CA ASP A 649 -2.85 -14.39 26.46
C ASP A 649 -3.00 -14.14 27.98
N ALA A 650 -3.61 -15.08 28.69
CA ALA A 650 -3.96 -14.89 30.12
C ALA A 650 -2.79 -14.43 31.00
N PRO A 651 -1.56 -15.01 30.94
CA PRO A 651 -0.43 -14.53 31.72
C PRO A 651 0.02 -13.11 31.36
N SER A 652 0.04 -12.80 30.08
CA SER A 652 0.47 -11.50 29.54
C SER A 652 -0.59 -10.43 29.82
N MET A 653 -1.88 -10.78 29.79
CA MET A 653 -3.00 -9.90 30.17
C MET A 653 -2.89 -9.46 31.64
N VAL A 654 -2.66 -10.39 32.56
CA VAL A 654 -2.43 -10.07 33.98
C VAL A 654 -1.24 -9.12 34.17
N SER A 655 -0.19 -9.27 33.36
CA SER A 655 0.95 -8.36 33.40
C SER A 655 0.57 -6.96 32.88
N ALA A 656 -0.16 -6.86 31.78
CA ALA A 656 -0.52 -5.59 31.13
C ALA A 656 -1.50 -4.78 31.97
N LEU A 657 -2.53 -5.40 32.53
CA LEU A 657 -3.59 -4.73 33.29
C LEU A 657 -3.06 -3.94 34.50
N LYS A 658 -1.92 -4.36 35.09
CA LYS A 658 -1.29 -3.65 36.22
C LYS A 658 -0.83 -2.23 35.87
N HIS A 659 -0.57 -1.95 34.59
CA HIS A 659 0.00 -0.71 34.11
C HIS A 659 -1.05 0.30 33.60
N VAL A 660 -2.30 -0.15 33.38
CA VAL A 660 -3.39 0.73 32.91
C VAL A 660 -3.67 1.90 33.85
N PRO A 661 -3.80 1.71 35.18
CA PRO A 661 -4.05 2.84 36.07
C PRO A 661 -2.94 3.87 36.08
N SER A 662 -1.67 3.43 36.09
CA SER A 662 -0.53 4.34 36.06
C SER A 662 -0.39 5.10 34.76
N PHE A 663 -0.76 4.48 33.62
CA PHE A 663 -0.81 5.14 32.33
C PHE A 663 -1.88 6.24 32.32
N LEU A 664 -3.11 5.94 32.75
CA LEU A 664 -4.19 6.93 32.80
C LEU A 664 -3.87 8.08 33.75
N ALA A 665 -3.22 7.82 34.88
CA ALA A 665 -2.78 8.84 35.82
C ALA A 665 -1.68 9.75 35.27
N ALA A 666 -0.94 9.32 34.25
CA ALA A 666 0.06 10.14 33.58
C ALA A 666 -0.54 11.14 32.57
N LEU A 667 -1.80 10.94 32.16
CA LEU A 667 -2.49 11.85 31.25
C LEU A 667 -3.19 12.97 32.04
N PRO A 668 -3.23 14.20 31.51
CA PRO A 668 -3.99 15.29 32.14
C PRO A 668 -5.48 14.94 32.28
N THR A 669 -6.07 15.29 33.43
CA THR A 669 -7.51 15.16 33.67
C THR A 669 -8.24 16.48 33.47
N ASP A 670 -7.53 17.61 33.60
CA ASP A 670 -8.08 18.95 33.40
C ASP A 670 -8.28 19.25 31.91
N VAL A 671 -9.48 19.57 31.52
CA VAL A 671 -9.86 19.86 30.15
C VAL A 671 -9.57 21.32 29.83
N ALA A 672 -8.48 21.58 29.11
CA ALA A 672 -8.10 22.94 28.72
C ALA A 672 -9.05 23.55 27.65
N SER A 673 -9.74 22.74 26.89
CA SER A 673 -10.61 23.19 25.81
C SER A 673 -11.93 22.42 25.78
N PRO A 674 -13.07 23.10 25.59
CA PRO A 674 -14.34 22.39 25.35
C PRO A 674 -14.31 21.67 24.00
N PRO A 675 -15.18 20.67 23.76
CA PRO A 675 -15.37 20.07 22.47
C PRO A 675 -15.64 21.11 21.39
N SER A 676 -14.95 20.98 20.25
CA SER A 676 -15.05 21.89 19.09
C SER A 676 -15.86 21.22 17.98
N PRO A 677 -16.90 21.84 17.43
CA PRO A 677 -17.64 21.23 16.34
C PRO A 677 -16.79 21.17 15.07
N TRP A 678 -16.77 20.00 14.43
CA TRP A 678 -16.20 19.86 13.10
C TRP A 678 -17.30 20.05 12.07
N LEU A 679 -17.19 21.07 11.25
CA LEU A 679 -18.18 21.44 10.24
C LEU A 679 -17.51 21.46 8.87
N ARG A 680 -18.22 20.96 7.88
CA ARG A 680 -17.82 21.10 6.50
C ARG A 680 -18.00 22.57 6.07
N PRO A 681 -17.07 23.18 5.31
CA PRO A 681 -17.10 24.60 4.95
C PRO A 681 -18.27 25.04 4.05
N THR A 682 -18.97 24.11 3.41
CA THR A 682 -20.10 24.43 2.51
C THR A 682 -21.44 24.35 3.24
N ALA A 683 -22.00 25.50 3.54
CA ALA A 683 -23.30 25.67 4.23
C ALA A 683 -24.52 25.30 3.37
N SER A 684 -24.40 24.98 2.09
CA SER A 684 -25.50 24.57 1.24
C SER A 684 -25.55 23.05 1.19
N GLY A 685 -26.54 22.43 1.81
CA GLY A 685 -26.79 20.99 1.85
C GLY A 685 -27.10 20.34 0.48
N ILE A 686 -26.80 21.02 -0.62
CA ILE A 686 -26.96 20.51 -1.98
C ILE A 686 -25.57 20.20 -2.53
N LEU A 687 -25.30 18.90 -2.72
CA LEU A 687 -24.12 18.42 -3.43
C LEU A 687 -24.29 18.73 -4.92
N VAL A 688 -23.58 19.73 -5.42
CA VAL A 688 -23.47 19.95 -6.86
C VAL A 688 -22.41 19.00 -7.41
N PRO A 689 -22.76 18.11 -8.36
CA PRO A 689 -21.78 17.26 -9.01
C PRO A 689 -20.64 18.06 -9.60
N THR A 690 -19.41 17.59 -9.39
CA THR A 690 -18.20 18.22 -9.93
C THR A 690 -17.48 17.26 -10.85
N HIS A 691 -16.87 17.80 -11.89
CA HIS A 691 -16.10 17.03 -12.86
C HIS A 691 -14.70 17.64 -12.97
N GLU A 692 -13.71 16.98 -12.38
CA GLU A 692 -12.35 17.49 -12.31
C GLU A 692 -11.36 16.62 -13.08
N GLY A 693 -10.50 17.27 -13.85
CA GLY A 693 -9.32 16.67 -14.47
C GLY A 693 -8.05 17.10 -13.73
N LEU A 694 -7.50 16.21 -12.91
CA LEU A 694 -6.30 16.42 -12.10
C LEU A 694 -5.07 16.11 -12.95
N GLN A 695 -4.39 17.15 -13.42
CA GLN A 695 -3.28 17.04 -14.37
C GLN A 695 -1.98 16.60 -13.69
N VAL A 696 -1.40 15.51 -14.20
CA VAL A 696 -0.08 14.99 -13.82
C VAL A 696 0.65 14.45 -15.06
N PRO A 697 2.00 14.39 -15.06
CA PRO A 697 2.77 13.81 -16.17
C PRO A 697 2.68 12.28 -16.18
N THR A 698 1.60 11.72 -16.70
CA THR A 698 1.34 10.27 -16.79
C THR A 698 0.91 9.86 -18.19
N GLN A 699 1.11 8.57 -18.53
CA GLN A 699 0.67 7.97 -19.80
C GLN A 699 -0.61 7.11 -19.63
N VAL A 700 -1.14 7.00 -18.42
CA VAL A 700 -2.33 6.24 -18.07
C VAL A 700 -3.23 7.09 -17.20
N ASN A 701 -4.51 6.73 -17.08
CA ASN A 701 -5.48 7.48 -16.31
C ASN A 701 -5.94 6.70 -15.09
N TYR A 702 -6.45 7.43 -14.10
CA TYR A 702 -7.18 6.91 -12.95
C TYR A 702 -8.54 7.62 -12.93
N VAL A 703 -9.59 6.89 -13.28
CA VAL A 703 -10.92 7.46 -13.47
C VAL A 703 -11.80 7.08 -12.29
N VAL A 704 -12.28 8.08 -11.55
CA VAL A 704 -13.13 7.86 -10.37
C VAL A 704 -14.45 8.60 -10.56
N LYS A 705 -15.56 7.91 -10.25
CA LYS A 705 -16.90 8.51 -10.20
C LYS A 705 -17.60 8.06 -8.93
N SER A 706 -18.19 8.98 -8.17
CA SER A 706 -18.74 8.71 -6.85
C SER A 706 -20.04 9.48 -6.61
N ALA A 707 -21.01 8.81 -5.95
CA ALA A 707 -22.27 9.43 -5.53
C ALA A 707 -22.85 8.74 -4.30
N PRO A 708 -23.61 9.44 -3.45
CA PRO A 708 -24.51 8.79 -2.50
C PRO A 708 -25.67 8.14 -3.26
N ILE A 709 -25.89 6.85 -3.05
CA ILE A 709 -27.00 6.09 -3.69
C ILE A 709 -28.10 5.70 -2.72
N TYR A 710 -27.97 6.09 -1.46
CA TYR A 710 -28.98 5.99 -0.41
C TYR A 710 -29.27 7.38 0.15
N ASP A 711 -30.49 7.59 0.63
CA ASP A 711 -30.85 8.83 1.31
C ASP A 711 -30.48 8.81 2.80
N PRO A 712 -30.27 9.97 3.44
CA PRO A 712 -29.99 10.05 4.86
C PRO A 712 -31.08 9.32 5.70
N GLY A 713 -30.63 8.42 6.59
CA GLY A 713 -31.53 7.64 7.44
C GLY A 713 -32.18 6.42 6.76
N GLU A 714 -31.91 6.20 5.50
CA GLU A 714 -32.38 5.00 4.79
C GLU A 714 -31.59 3.76 5.22
N THR A 715 -32.29 2.64 5.43
CA THR A 715 -31.63 1.38 5.79
C THR A 715 -30.91 0.78 4.60
N ILE A 716 -29.63 0.50 4.79
CA ILE A 716 -28.78 -0.15 3.78
C ILE A 716 -28.91 -1.67 3.94
N SER A 717 -29.26 -2.36 2.87
CA SER A 717 -29.35 -3.81 2.85
C SER A 717 -28.00 -4.47 2.61
N GLY A 718 -27.73 -5.61 3.23
CA GLY A 718 -26.59 -6.48 2.97
C GLY A 718 -26.49 -6.98 1.54
N ALA A 719 -27.61 -7.07 0.81
CA ALA A 719 -27.64 -7.39 -0.61
C ALA A 719 -26.78 -6.43 -1.45
N THR A 720 -26.60 -5.18 -1.01
CA THR A 720 -25.74 -4.21 -1.70
C THR A 720 -24.30 -4.70 -1.85
N SER A 721 -23.74 -5.37 -0.82
CA SER A 721 -22.39 -5.95 -0.90
C SER A 721 -22.27 -7.02 -1.98
N VAL A 722 -23.32 -7.84 -2.16
CA VAL A 722 -23.36 -8.89 -3.19
C VAL A 722 -23.40 -8.27 -4.57
N ILE A 723 -24.25 -7.26 -4.75
CA ILE A 723 -24.50 -6.62 -6.06
C ILE A 723 -23.27 -5.82 -6.51
N THR A 724 -22.70 -5.00 -5.63
CA THR A 724 -21.54 -4.18 -5.97
C THR A 724 -20.30 -5.02 -6.27
N ARG A 725 -20.09 -6.11 -5.50
CA ARG A 725 -19.01 -7.06 -5.78
C ARG A 725 -19.22 -7.76 -7.13
N TYR A 726 -20.41 -8.23 -7.43
CA TYR A 726 -20.74 -8.84 -8.72
C TYR A 726 -20.44 -7.89 -9.88
N LEU A 727 -20.90 -6.65 -9.80
CA LEU A 727 -20.63 -5.64 -10.83
C LEU A 727 -19.13 -5.43 -11.04
N GLY A 728 -18.35 -5.38 -9.97
CA GLY A 728 -16.89 -5.23 -10.04
C GLY A 728 -16.20 -6.40 -10.73
N THR A 729 -16.63 -7.63 -10.45
CA THR A 729 -15.96 -8.85 -10.94
C THR A 729 -16.51 -9.39 -12.26
N ALA A 730 -17.73 -9.03 -12.63
CA ALA A 730 -18.35 -9.46 -13.87
C ALA A 730 -18.37 -8.32 -14.91
N TYR A 731 -19.24 -7.34 -14.73
CA TYR A 731 -19.46 -6.30 -15.72
C TYR A 731 -18.27 -5.34 -15.91
N LEU A 732 -17.78 -4.74 -14.82
CA LEU A 732 -16.69 -3.77 -14.91
C LEU A 732 -15.39 -4.44 -15.34
N TRP A 733 -15.14 -5.66 -14.86
CA TRP A 733 -13.99 -6.45 -15.28
C TRP A 733 -14.00 -6.67 -16.80
N ASP A 734 -15.15 -7.05 -17.36
CA ASP A 734 -15.30 -7.23 -18.81
C ASP A 734 -15.14 -5.90 -19.57
N LYS A 735 -15.92 -4.86 -19.20
CA LYS A 735 -16.00 -3.61 -19.98
C LYS A 735 -14.78 -2.72 -19.84
N VAL A 736 -14.25 -2.61 -18.63
CA VAL A 736 -13.19 -1.63 -18.34
C VAL A 736 -11.80 -2.29 -18.47
N ARG A 737 -11.63 -3.54 -17.98
CA ARG A 737 -10.35 -4.25 -18.05
C ARG A 737 -10.19 -5.01 -19.38
N VAL A 738 -11.01 -6.02 -19.63
CA VAL A 738 -10.81 -6.93 -20.78
C VAL A 738 -10.98 -6.19 -22.09
N GLN A 739 -12.10 -5.50 -22.28
CA GLN A 739 -12.39 -4.76 -23.51
C GLN A 739 -11.72 -3.37 -23.54
N GLY A 740 -11.68 -2.69 -22.39
CA GLY A 740 -11.15 -1.34 -22.26
C GLY A 740 -9.64 -1.27 -22.14
N GLY A 741 -8.98 -2.32 -21.65
CA GLY A 741 -7.53 -2.39 -21.49
C GLY A 741 -6.99 -1.74 -20.22
N ALA A 742 -7.84 -1.38 -19.26
CA ALA A 742 -7.41 -0.94 -17.94
C ALA A 742 -6.77 -2.10 -17.16
N TYR A 743 -5.81 -1.82 -16.30
CA TYR A 743 -5.20 -2.84 -15.46
C TYR A 743 -6.14 -3.32 -14.36
N GLY A 744 -6.95 -2.44 -13.80
CA GLY A 744 -7.94 -2.76 -12.77
C GLY A 744 -9.15 -1.85 -12.81
N CYS A 745 -10.24 -2.34 -12.22
CA CYS A 745 -11.45 -1.57 -12.00
C CYS A 745 -12.19 -2.10 -10.78
N SER A 746 -12.98 -1.25 -10.12
CA SER A 746 -13.80 -1.64 -8.99
C SER A 746 -15.04 -0.77 -8.83
N LEU A 747 -16.03 -1.33 -8.13
CA LEU A 747 -17.14 -0.61 -7.53
C LEU A 747 -17.07 -0.80 -6.01
N GLY A 748 -16.55 0.21 -5.32
CA GLY A 748 -16.57 0.29 -3.87
C GLY A 748 -17.92 0.81 -3.37
N PHE A 749 -18.33 0.33 -2.20
CA PHE A 749 -19.53 0.80 -1.55
C PHE A 749 -19.33 0.91 -0.03
N SER A 750 -19.67 2.06 0.54
CA SER A 750 -19.63 2.24 1.98
C SER A 750 -20.97 1.85 2.60
N GLN A 751 -20.95 0.79 3.41
CA GLN A 751 -22.12 0.31 4.17
C GLN A 751 -22.59 1.31 5.23
N ILE A 752 -21.74 2.25 5.58
CA ILE A 752 -22.00 3.26 6.61
C ILE A 752 -22.55 4.53 5.97
N SER A 753 -21.92 5.00 4.88
CA SER A 753 -22.29 6.28 4.25
C SER A 753 -23.16 6.13 2.98
N GLY A 754 -23.45 4.91 2.51
CA GLY A 754 -24.22 4.66 1.31
C GLY A 754 -23.64 5.25 0.03
N ILE A 755 -22.36 5.57 0.04
CA ILE A 755 -21.64 6.13 -1.11
C ILE A 755 -21.14 4.98 -1.96
N ALA A 756 -21.45 5.02 -3.26
CA ALA A 756 -20.89 4.16 -4.29
C ALA A 756 -19.75 4.90 -5.01
N THR A 757 -18.64 4.20 -5.20
CA THR A 757 -17.44 4.75 -5.85
C THR A 757 -16.92 3.79 -6.91
N TYR A 758 -17.05 4.17 -8.16
CA TYR A 758 -16.40 3.50 -9.28
C TYR A 758 -14.97 3.99 -9.40
N SER A 759 -14.03 3.10 -9.69
CA SER A 759 -12.64 3.47 -9.96
C SER A 759 -12.01 2.58 -11.01
N SER A 760 -11.12 3.16 -11.84
CA SER A 760 -10.21 2.41 -12.70
C SER A 760 -8.76 2.75 -12.40
N TYR A 761 -7.87 1.82 -12.71
CA TYR A 761 -6.45 1.88 -12.41
C TYR A 761 -5.62 1.59 -13.66
N ARG A 762 -4.68 2.48 -13.97
CA ARG A 762 -3.86 2.43 -15.19
C ARG A 762 -4.72 2.21 -16.43
N ASP A 763 -5.69 3.09 -16.60
CA ASP A 763 -6.70 3.04 -17.64
C ASP A 763 -6.24 3.85 -18.87
N PRO A 764 -6.25 3.27 -20.09
CA PRO A 764 -5.95 4.04 -21.29
C PRO A 764 -7.09 4.97 -21.72
N ASN A 765 -8.28 4.83 -21.10
CA ASN A 765 -9.48 5.57 -21.48
C ASN A 765 -9.98 6.44 -20.33
N VAL A 766 -10.77 7.48 -20.69
CA VAL A 766 -11.51 8.29 -19.73
C VAL A 766 -13.00 8.24 -20.05
N ALA A 767 -13.40 8.75 -21.21
CA ALA A 767 -14.82 8.89 -21.57
C ALA A 767 -15.54 7.56 -21.70
N SER A 768 -14.93 6.53 -22.33
CA SER A 768 -15.55 5.22 -22.46
C SER A 768 -15.65 4.47 -21.11
N THR A 769 -14.70 4.70 -20.20
CA THR A 769 -14.77 4.18 -18.84
C THR A 769 -15.90 4.79 -18.04
N LEU A 770 -16.07 6.12 -18.12
CA LEU A 770 -17.20 6.82 -17.52
C LEU A 770 -18.55 6.32 -18.10
N ALA A 771 -18.61 6.09 -19.41
CA ALA A 771 -19.81 5.51 -20.04
C ALA A 771 -20.10 4.06 -19.55
N ALA A 772 -19.06 3.26 -19.32
CA ALA A 772 -19.22 1.93 -18.73
C ALA A 772 -19.76 2.00 -17.29
N TYR A 773 -19.32 2.96 -16.48
CA TYR A 773 -19.89 3.19 -15.15
C TYR A 773 -21.37 3.55 -15.21
N ASP A 774 -21.74 4.46 -16.14
CA ASP A 774 -23.10 4.93 -16.30
C ASP A 774 -24.06 3.82 -16.79
N ALA A 775 -23.56 2.82 -17.48
CA ALA A 775 -24.36 1.72 -18.02
C ALA A 775 -24.63 0.57 -17.04
N THR A 776 -24.12 0.62 -15.80
CA THR A 776 -24.27 -0.47 -14.81
C THR A 776 -25.72 -0.75 -14.42
N GLY A 777 -26.55 0.28 -14.28
CA GLY A 777 -27.98 0.13 -14.00
C GLY A 777 -28.72 -0.61 -15.13
N ASP A 778 -28.51 -0.17 -16.36
CA ASP A 778 -29.10 -0.82 -17.54
C ASP A 778 -28.61 -2.27 -17.73
N TYR A 779 -27.34 -2.52 -17.40
CA TYR A 779 -26.81 -3.87 -17.43
C TYR A 779 -27.56 -4.80 -16.45
N LEU A 780 -27.80 -4.38 -15.22
CA LEU A 780 -28.55 -5.19 -14.24
C LEU A 780 -29.99 -5.45 -14.67
N ARG A 781 -30.65 -4.48 -15.28
CA ARG A 781 -32.03 -4.64 -15.80
C ARG A 781 -32.09 -5.59 -16.97
N SER A 782 -31.07 -5.54 -17.85
CA SER A 782 -31.06 -6.33 -19.10
C SER A 782 -30.49 -7.73 -18.92
N ASN A 783 -29.76 -8.01 -17.83
CA ASN A 783 -29.07 -9.27 -17.58
C ASN A 783 -29.45 -9.84 -16.20
N PRO A 784 -30.69 -10.33 -16.04
CA PRO A 784 -31.08 -10.94 -14.78
C PRO A 784 -30.24 -12.19 -14.50
N LEU A 785 -29.75 -12.31 -13.25
CA LEU A 785 -28.88 -13.41 -12.85
C LEU A 785 -29.63 -14.74 -12.83
N ASN A 786 -28.99 -15.77 -13.37
CA ASN A 786 -29.43 -17.14 -13.14
C ASN A 786 -28.99 -17.61 -11.72
N ALA A 787 -29.51 -18.76 -11.28
CA ALA A 787 -29.26 -19.27 -9.93
C ALA A 787 -27.77 -19.55 -9.63
N ALA A 788 -27.00 -19.97 -10.63
CA ALA A 788 -25.57 -20.27 -10.47
C ALA A 788 -24.74 -18.98 -10.27
N ASP A 789 -24.99 -17.95 -11.07
CA ASP A 789 -24.28 -16.68 -10.95
C ASP A 789 -24.66 -15.94 -9.65
N LEU A 790 -25.94 -16.03 -9.24
CA LEU A 790 -26.37 -15.50 -7.95
C LEU A 790 -25.65 -16.21 -6.79
N SER A 791 -25.55 -17.55 -6.82
CA SER A 791 -24.81 -18.31 -5.81
C SER A 791 -23.35 -17.90 -5.76
N LYS A 792 -22.67 -17.75 -6.90
CA LYS A 792 -21.29 -17.28 -6.98
C LYS A 792 -21.13 -15.88 -6.37
N ALA A 793 -22.06 -14.97 -6.66
CA ALA A 793 -22.03 -13.61 -6.11
C ALA A 793 -22.18 -13.59 -4.58
N ILE A 794 -23.13 -14.40 -4.04
CA ILE A 794 -23.33 -14.55 -2.60
C ILE A 794 -22.09 -15.15 -1.93
N ILE A 795 -21.55 -16.25 -2.48
CA ILE A 795 -20.33 -16.90 -1.96
C ILE A 795 -19.16 -15.91 -1.91
N GLY A 796 -18.97 -15.16 -3.00
CA GLY A 796 -17.92 -14.15 -3.07
C GLY A 796 -18.06 -13.04 -2.03
N ALA A 797 -19.28 -12.57 -1.78
CA ALA A 797 -19.56 -11.56 -0.75
C ALA A 797 -19.36 -12.11 0.67
N THR A 798 -19.83 -13.35 0.92
CA THR A 798 -19.67 -14.03 2.20
C THR A 798 -18.20 -14.27 2.52
N GLY A 799 -17.39 -14.71 1.56
CA GLY A 799 -15.96 -14.89 1.74
C GLY A 799 -15.21 -13.61 2.14
N ALA A 800 -15.70 -12.43 1.74
CA ALA A 800 -15.16 -11.16 2.21
C ALA A 800 -15.53 -10.86 3.68
N LEU A 801 -16.72 -11.26 4.12
CA LEU A 801 -17.14 -11.12 5.53
C LEU A 801 -16.36 -12.06 6.45
N ASP A 802 -16.01 -13.24 5.96
CA ASP A 802 -15.31 -14.29 6.70
C ASP A 802 -13.78 -14.24 6.54
N SER A 803 -13.25 -13.14 6.04
CA SER A 803 -11.81 -13.00 5.85
C SER A 803 -11.04 -13.25 7.15
N PRO A 804 -10.02 -14.13 7.15
CA PRO A 804 -9.24 -14.45 8.33
C PRO A 804 -8.55 -13.20 8.91
N GLN A 805 -8.60 -13.05 10.21
CA GLN A 805 -7.96 -11.97 10.94
C GLN A 805 -6.75 -12.48 11.74
N SER A 806 -5.72 -11.65 11.85
CA SER A 806 -4.64 -11.90 12.81
C SER A 806 -5.17 -11.79 14.24
N VAL A 807 -4.43 -12.34 15.20
CA VAL A 807 -4.84 -12.32 16.61
C VAL A 807 -5.09 -10.90 17.11
N ASN A 808 -4.15 -9.97 16.86
CA ASN A 808 -4.34 -8.57 17.19
C ASN A 808 -5.46 -7.91 16.37
N GLY A 809 -5.64 -8.31 15.10
CA GLY A 809 -6.71 -7.82 14.25
C GLY A 809 -8.11 -8.11 14.80
N LYS A 810 -8.28 -9.24 15.51
CA LYS A 810 -9.54 -9.57 16.20
C LYS A 810 -9.85 -8.57 17.31
N GLY A 811 -8.87 -8.25 18.16
CA GLY A 811 -9.04 -7.27 19.23
C GLY A 811 -9.27 -5.85 18.70
N SER A 812 -8.48 -5.40 17.73
CA SER A 812 -8.66 -4.07 17.11
C SER A 812 -10.02 -3.95 16.39
N SER A 813 -10.51 -5.05 15.75
CA SER A 813 -11.85 -5.08 15.16
C SER A 813 -12.97 -5.01 16.21
N ALA A 814 -12.78 -5.68 17.36
CA ALA A 814 -13.74 -5.59 18.47
C ALA A 814 -13.80 -4.17 19.05
N MET A 815 -12.65 -3.52 19.24
CA MET A 815 -12.57 -2.11 19.63
C MET A 815 -13.30 -1.20 18.64
N LEU A 816 -13.07 -1.40 17.34
CA LEU A 816 -13.71 -0.60 16.29
C LEU A 816 -15.24 -0.75 16.33
N ARG A 817 -15.73 -1.96 16.50
CA ARG A 817 -17.18 -2.22 16.65
C ARG A 817 -17.74 -1.55 17.88
N HIS A 818 -17.03 -1.61 19.01
CA HIS A 818 -17.43 -0.91 20.23
C HIS A 818 -17.55 0.61 19.97
N MET A 819 -16.57 1.22 19.34
CA MET A 819 -16.59 2.65 18.98
C MET A 819 -17.73 3.04 18.04
N LEU A 820 -18.15 2.14 17.17
CA LEU A 820 -19.21 2.37 16.17
C LEU A 820 -20.59 1.89 16.67
N GLY A 821 -20.67 1.25 17.84
CA GLY A 821 -21.90 0.67 18.37
C GLY A 821 -22.45 -0.49 17.53
N VAL A 822 -21.57 -1.22 16.82
CA VAL A 822 -21.96 -2.37 15.98
C VAL A 822 -21.97 -3.63 16.81
N THR A 823 -23.13 -4.24 16.96
CA THR A 823 -23.35 -5.47 17.73
C THR A 823 -23.20 -6.75 16.90
N ASP A 824 -23.14 -7.90 17.55
CA ASP A 824 -23.16 -9.20 16.84
C ASP A 824 -24.53 -9.46 16.20
N GLU A 825 -25.61 -8.91 16.76
CA GLU A 825 -26.94 -8.92 16.17
C GLU A 825 -26.98 -8.14 14.86
N ASP A 826 -26.37 -6.95 14.79
CA ASP A 826 -26.27 -6.16 13.56
C ASP A 826 -25.49 -6.92 12.48
N ARG A 827 -24.41 -7.57 12.87
CA ARG A 827 -23.60 -8.39 11.97
C ARG A 827 -24.37 -9.61 11.46
N GLN A 828 -25.16 -10.24 12.32
CA GLN A 828 -25.99 -11.37 11.92
C GLN A 828 -27.09 -10.93 10.95
N VAL A 829 -27.77 -9.84 11.23
CA VAL A 829 -28.78 -9.27 10.32
C VAL A 829 -28.17 -8.97 8.95
N TRP A 830 -26.98 -8.37 8.92
CA TRP A 830 -26.27 -8.12 7.67
C TRP A 830 -25.93 -9.40 6.92
N ARG A 831 -25.42 -10.41 7.61
CA ARG A 831 -25.10 -11.72 7.04
C ARG A 831 -26.35 -12.40 6.47
N ASP A 832 -27.44 -12.38 7.21
CA ASP A 832 -28.71 -12.97 6.75
C ASP A 832 -29.22 -12.29 5.47
N GLN A 833 -29.06 -10.99 5.37
CA GLN A 833 -29.41 -10.22 4.16
C GLN A 833 -28.48 -10.56 2.98
N VAL A 834 -27.16 -10.74 3.23
CA VAL A 834 -26.19 -11.20 2.20
C VAL A 834 -26.58 -12.59 1.68
N LEU A 835 -26.82 -13.54 2.58
CA LEU A 835 -27.19 -14.91 2.24
C LEU A 835 -28.60 -15.01 1.61
N GLY A 836 -29.50 -14.09 1.96
CA GLY A 836 -30.87 -14.01 1.46
C GLY A 836 -31.02 -13.20 0.18
N THR A 837 -29.94 -12.69 -0.40
CA THR A 837 -29.98 -11.88 -1.64
C THR A 837 -30.62 -12.64 -2.80
N THR A 838 -31.47 -11.97 -3.54
CA THR A 838 -32.22 -12.53 -4.68
C THR A 838 -31.90 -11.80 -5.99
N ALA A 839 -32.21 -12.41 -7.12
CA ALA A 839 -32.08 -11.76 -8.44
C ALA A 839 -32.96 -10.50 -8.56
N ALA A 840 -34.08 -10.43 -7.84
CA ALA A 840 -34.92 -9.24 -7.81
C ALA A 840 -34.25 -8.06 -7.14
N ASP A 841 -33.38 -8.28 -6.14
CA ASP A 841 -32.62 -7.23 -5.46
C ASP A 841 -31.65 -6.56 -6.43
N PHE A 842 -31.07 -7.31 -7.36
CA PHE A 842 -30.18 -6.78 -8.42
C PHE A 842 -30.92 -5.81 -9.34
N VAL A 843 -32.11 -6.19 -9.78
CA VAL A 843 -32.94 -5.35 -10.66
C VAL A 843 -33.40 -4.09 -9.91
N ALA A 844 -33.84 -4.23 -8.66
CA ALA A 844 -34.24 -3.09 -7.83
C ALA A 844 -33.05 -2.13 -7.53
N PHE A 845 -31.85 -2.67 -7.41
CA PHE A 845 -30.65 -1.87 -7.14
C PHE A 845 -30.22 -1.00 -8.34
N ALA A 846 -30.64 -1.36 -9.56
CA ALA A 846 -30.36 -0.58 -10.76
C ALA A 846 -30.85 0.86 -10.64
N ASP A 847 -32.02 1.10 -10.04
CA ASP A 847 -32.58 2.44 -9.86
C ASP A 847 -31.72 3.31 -8.90
N ARG A 848 -31.00 2.66 -7.98
CA ARG A 848 -30.03 3.35 -7.11
C ARG A 848 -28.78 3.75 -7.88
N LEU A 849 -28.31 2.89 -8.81
CA LEU A 849 -27.15 3.19 -9.64
C LEU A 849 -27.41 4.34 -10.62
N ASP A 850 -28.67 4.54 -11.04
CA ASP A 850 -29.05 5.69 -11.88
C ASP A 850 -28.75 7.03 -11.18
N ARG A 851 -28.76 7.09 -9.85
CA ARG A 851 -28.34 8.28 -9.09
C ARG A 851 -26.87 8.65 -9.35
N VAL A 852 -26.01 7.67 -9.66
CA VAL A 852 -24.61 7.93 -10.02
C VAL A 852 -24.52 8.55 -11.40
N VAL A 853 -25.44 8.20 -12.33
CA VAL A 853 -25.45 8.75 -13.68
C VAL A 853 -25.70 10.27 -13.64
N ASP A 854 -26.72 10.68 -12.89
CA ASP A 854 -27.20 12.07 -12.86
C ASP A 854 -26.50 12.94 -11.80
N GLY A 855 -26.19 12.35 -10.65
CA GLY A 855 -25.65 13.06 -9.48
C GLY A 855 -24.20 12.75 -9.15
N GLY A 856 -23.52 11.92 -9.93
CA GLY A 856 -22.16 11.49 -9.64
C GLY A 856 -21.13 12.56 -9.93
N SER A 857 -20.27 12.82 -8.95
CA SER A 857 -19.05 13.60 -9.13
C SER A 857 -17.94 12.76 -9.75
N VAL A 858 -17.11 13.38 -10.57
CA VAL A 858 -16.01 12.75 -11.31
C VAL A 858 -14.69 13.42 -10.95
N ALA A 859 -13.67 12.63 -10.68
CA ALA A 859 -12.27 13.08 -10.61
C ALA A 859 -11.40 12.12 -11.42
N VAL A 860 -10.57 12.69 -12.29
CA VAL A 860 -9.70 11.91 -13.17
C VAL A 860 -8.26 12.41 -13.00
N ILE A 861 -7.36 11.53 -12.58
CA ILE A 861 -5.92 11.81 -12.65
C ILE A 861 -5.44 11.38 -14.04
N ALA A 862 -4.91 12.32 -14.81
CA ALA A 862 -4.55 12.11 -16.21
C ALA A 862 -3.55 13.16 -16.72
N SER A 863 -3.01 12.93 -17.94
CA SER A 863 -2.27 13.96 -18.66
C SER A 863 -3.20 15.05 -19.20
N GLU A 864 -2.66 16.23 -19.49
CA GLU A 864 -3.38 17.33 -20.14
C GLU A 864 -4.03 16.88 -21.45
N ARG A 865 -3.31 16.11 -22.26
CA ARG A 865 -3.79 15.55 -23.52
C ARG A 865 -5.03 14.66 -23.28
N ALA A 866 -4.96 13.73 -22.34
CA ALA A 866 -6.05 12.79 -22.07
C ALA A 866 -7.32 13.52 -21.58
N ILE A 867 -7.18 14.57 -20.75
CA ILE A 867 -8.29 15.41 -20.31
C ILE A 867 -8.90 16.17 -21.49
N THR A 868 -8.06 16.73 -22.37
CA THR A 868 -8.52 17.45 -23.56
C THR A 868 -9.26 16.54 -24.53
N GLU A 869 -8.73 15.34 -24.81
CA GLU A 869 -9.37 14.33 -25.64
C GLU A 869 -10.72 13.88 -25.05
N ALA A 870 -10.76 13.62 -23.74
CA ALA A 870 -12.01 13.29 -23.06
C ALA A 870 -13.05 14.41 -23.16
N ASN A 871 -12.66 15.66 -22.95
CA ASN A 871 -13.53 16.82 -23.06
C ASN A 871 -14.06 17.07 -24.50
N GLY A 872 -13.37 16.58 -25.50
CA GLY A 872 -13.82 16.62 -26.89
C GLY A 872 -15.04 15.74 -27.17
N VAL A 873 -15.27 14.70 -26.35
CA VAL A 873 -16.38 13.76 -26.52
C VAL A 873 -17.40 13.80 -25.39
N LEU A 874 -17.04 14.30 -24.22
CA LEU A 874 -17.97 14.44 -23.10
C LEU A 874 -19.00 15.55 -23.35
N PRO A 875 -20.26 15.39 -22.90
CA PRO A 875 -21.27 16.44 -22.94
C PRO A 875 -20.81 17.70 -22.19
N GLU A 876 -21.24 18.88 -22.63
CA GLU A 876 -20.80 20.17 -22.09
C GLU A 876 -20.93 20.23 -20.55
N GLY A 877 -22.03 19.75 -19.97
CA GLY A 877 -22.28 19.74 -18.52
C GLY A 877 -21.48 18.66 -17.75
N ARG A 878 -20.71 17.82 -18.44
CA ARG A 878 -19.89 16.76 -17.85
C ARG A 878 -18.40 16.87 -18.20
N ARG A 879 -17.99 17.99 -18.80
CA ARG A 879 -16.58 18.25 -19.11
C ARG A 879 -15.77 18.38 -17.83
N LEU A 880 -14.56 17.87 -17.88
CA LEU A 880 -13.61 17.89 -16.77
C LEU A 880 -12.98 19.29 -16.67
N GLU A 881 -13.14 19.95 -15.54
CA GLU A 881 -12.41 21.16 -15.22
C GLU A 881 -10.95 20.80 -14.91
N ALA A 882 -10.03 21.28 -15.74
CA ALA A 882 -8.63 20.94 -15.63
C ALA A 882 -7.98 21.68 -14.46
N ARG A 883 -7.39 20.93 -13.52
CA ARG A 883 -6.61 21.44 -12.40
C ARG A 883 -5.25 20.77 -12.39
N ARG A 884 -4.20 21.56 -12.43
CA ARG A 884 -2.84 21.06 -12.24
C ARG A 884 -2.56 20.83 -10.76
N ILE A 885 -1.94 19.68 -10.42
CA ILE A 885 -1.64 19.29 -9.02
C ILE A 885 -0.15 19.10 -8.76
N LEU A 886 0.66 18.92 -9.81
CA LEU A 886 2.13 18.81 -9.74
C LEU A 886 2.80 19.89 -10.58
#